data_29b44f5a71ad5efe2e491b2ff491dc47
#
_entry.id   29b44f5a71ad5efe2e491b2ff491dc47
#
_cell.length_a   1.000
_cell.length_b   1.000
_cell.length_c   1.000
_cell.angle_alpha   90.00
_cell.angle_beta   90.00
_cell.angle_gamma   90.00
#
_symmetry.space_group_name_H-M   'P 1'
#
loop_
_entity.id
_entity.type
_entity.pdbx_description
1 polymer ?
#
loop_
_entity_poly.entity_id
_entity_poly.type
_entity_poly.pdbx_seq_one_letter_code
_entity_poly.pdbx_strand_id
1 'polypeptide(L)'
;MSESKNSTNDQDPLAPSAPNQPNTGQSNTGQSNTGQPNKGVLPGLEGVILQRGGEELRLEKVKDRLTICLKSADALPALADRWQPQQTQTITPQQLYAHGAIMEWQLQASQLDDALTALRSAEGVVYASHVYQLEASPGTYVYLANELTVQFAQGVAIAQIESIAATFGVIRTHALDPLNQNSNTYCFKVGPAARQNPLKIANELARLPQVLLAEPNIIMAIAPLYRPTDTRYPEQWHLYHRGGPNLAPSSHVSAEKAWDITRGSRSITIAITDDGFDLAHLDLQGPGKIVAPRDLKNKDDLPTPSQNENHGTAVAGVALAEETGQGVVGIAPGCSLMPIQTTGYLDDRSIEQLFDWAIDRGADVISCSWSPASIYFPLSRRISSAINKAATKGRGGKGCIVVFSAGNANRPVEGKVEESGWPQNLLRGMTNWLSGFAIHPDVITVSACTSLNRKAAYSNWGRHISVTAPSNNAPPSMALSAGTFDTGPPIRTALPGRVVLTSDRTGSAGYTVDDYTGFGGTSSACPLVAGVVGLMLSVNPDLSARDVKQILQSTTDKIIDKTPDPQLGQSYGSYDRNGHSYWFGYGKVNAHQAVKAAKEYSERDRALHQTISVRNRTAFPIPDDDPRGVFSPVTIDQTGTLQDIKVYIQAEHEFLSDVSFTLIAPQGQKVLVQARTLGRQTRLQRTYSFVSTPALRRLLKVEVKGRWQLQVIDHVPSSVGRLNRWELVIGI
;
A
#
# COMPACT_ATOMS: atom_id res chain seq x y z
N MET A 1 34.04 -43.50 -31.31
CA MET A 1 34.60 -43.28 -32.66
C MET A 1 34.52 -41.81 -32.89
N SER A 2 35.59 -41.27 -32.70
CA SER A 2 36.53 -40.37 -33.46
C SER A 2 36.03 -38.95 -33.50
N GLU A 3 36.67 -38.08 -32.75
CA GLU A 3 37.87 -37.27 -33.13
C GLU A 3 37.52 -36.23 -34.20
N SER A 4 37.91 -34.97 -34.22
CA SER A 4 38.99 -34.26 -33.50
C SER A 4 38.99 -32.80 -33.94
N LYS A 5 39.51 -31.97 -33.05
CA LYS A 5 40.58 -30.96 -33.20
C LYS A 5 40.26 -29.55 -33.72
N ASN A 6 40.48 -28.60 -32.82
CA ASN A 6 41.56 -27.56 -32.79
C ASN A 6 41.52 -26.50 -33.89
N SER A 7 41.63 -25.22 -33.59
CA SER A 7 42.74 -24.46 -32.97
C SER A 7 42.33 -22.99 -32.80
N THR A 8 42.56 -22.39 -31.65
CA THR A 8 43.60 -21.40 -31.28
C THR A 8 43.75 -20.16 -32.16
N ASN A 9 43.57 -18.99 -31.58
CA ASN A 9 44.53 -17.97 -31.14
C ASN A 9 43.80 -16.64 -30.93
N ASP A 10 43.88 -16.11 -29.77
CA ASP A 10 44.80 -15.07 -29.22
C ASP A 10 44.62 -13.68 -29.84
N GLN A 11 44.15 -12.73 -29.05
CA GLN A 11 44.93 -11.62 -28.50
C GLN A 11 44.04 -10.52 -27.92
N ASP A 12 44.12 -10.38 -26.64
CA ASP A 12 44.04 -9.11 -25.89
C ASP A 12 45.36 -8.36 -26.11
N PRO A 13 45.59 -7.09 -25.73
CA PRO A 13 44.82 -6.06 -25.05
C PRO A 13 44.98 -4.64 -25.63
N LEU A 14 44.29 -3.62 -25.14
CA LEU A 14 44.86 -2.28 -24.89
C LEU A 14 43.85 -1.32 -24.22
N ALA A 15 44.13 -1.01 -22.98
CA ALA A 15 43.76 0.25 -22.30
C ALA A 15 44.99 1.17 -22.34
N PRO A 16 44.99 2.40 -21.78
CA PRO A 16 44.08 3.52 -21.78
C PRO A 16 44.74 4.84 -22.23
N SER A 17 44.04 5.92 -22.42
CA SER A 17 44.66 7.26 -22.44
C SER A 17 43.79 8.34 -21.85
N ALA A 18 44.23 8.92 -20.74
CA ALA A 18 44.04 10.29 -20.30
C ALA A 18 45.36 11.03 -20.52
N PRO A 19 45.56 12.34 -20.28
CA PRO A 19 44.68 13.53 -20.29
C PRO A 19 45.32 14.70 -21.06
N ASN A 20 44.61 15.79 -21.26
CA ASN A 20 45.26 17.07 -21.61
C ASN A 20 44.65 18.24 -20.80
N GLN A 21 45.45 18.82 -19.96
CA GLN A 21 45.52 20.25 -19.59
C GLN A 21 46.76 20.84 -20.27
N PRO A 22 47.05 22.15 -20.19
CA PRO A 22 46.27 23.35 -19.95
C PRO A 22 46.56 24.50 -20.97
N ASN A 23 45.90 25.60 -20.89
CA ASN A 23 46.56 26.86 -21.30
C ASN A 23 46.20 28.05 -20.41
N THR A 24 47.25 28.70 -20.04
CA THR A 24 47.49 29.86 -19.18
C THR A 24 47.14 31.17 -19.91
N GLY A 25 46.76 32.20 -19.15
CA GLY A 25 46.85 33.55 -19.65
C GLY A 25 46.19 34.65 -18.78
N GLN A 26 46.99 35.19 -17.88
CA GLN A 26 47.21 36.59 -17.46
C GLN A 26 46.12 37.35 -16.67
N SER A 27 46.47 37.53 -15.44
CA SER A 27 46.60 38.72 -14.57
C SER A 27 45.81 39.98 -14.92
N ASN A 28 45.04 40.46 -13.93
CA ASN A 28 45.16 41.84 -13.53
C ASN A 28 44.88 42.05 -12.04
N THR A 29 45.75 42.83 -11.45
CA THR A 29 45.88 43.27 -10.09
C THR A 29 44.77 44.24 -9.65
N GLY A 30 44.31 44.17 -8.42
CA GLY A 30 43.71 45.33 -7.79
C GLY A 30 42.89 45.10 -6.54
N GLN A 31 43.54 45.31 -5.41
CA GLN A 31 43.02 45.80 -4.13
C GLN A 31 42.24 44.87 -3.21
N SER A 32 42.93 44.62 -2.11
CA SER A 32 42.45 44.15 -0.81
C SER A 32 41.23 44.93 -0.31
N ASN A 33 40.20 44.17 0.06
CA ASN A 33 39.27 44.60 1.06
C ASN A 33 38.91 43.42 1.95
N THR A 34 39.40 43.46 3.16
CA THR A 34 39.09 42.58 4.27
C THR A 34 37.65 42.82 4.68
N GLY A 35 36.75 42.00 4.22
CA GLY A 35 35.36 41.92 4.66
C GLY A 35 35.04 40.50 5.07
N GLN A 36 34.95 40.27 6.38
CA GLN A 36 34.39 39.03 6.94
C GLN A 36 33.00 38.81 6.32
N PRO A 37 32.64 37.60 5.88
CA PRO A 37 31.26 37.32 5.51
C PRO A 37 30.42 37.30 6.79
N ASN A 38 29.59 38.30 6.94
CA ASN A 38 28.48 38.34 7.88
C ASN A 38 27.60 37.13 7.64
N LYS A 39 27.69 36.15 8.53
CA LYS A 39 26.68 35.06 8.62
C LYS A 39 25.39 35.73 9.08
N GLY A 40 24.54 36.06 8.12
CA GLY A 40 23.16 36.44 8.36
C GLY A 40 22.44 35.22 9.01
N VAL A 41 22.32 35.29 10.31
CA VAL A 41 21.38 34.47 11.07
C VAL A 41 20.00 34.93 10.65
N LEU A 42 19.27 34.10 9.94
CA LEU A 42 17.84 34.30 9.73
C LEU A 42 17.15 34.29 11.10
N PRO A 43 16.46 35.35 11.51
CA PRO A 43 15.75 35.36 12.78
C PRO A 43 14.53 34.45 12.65
N GLY A 44 14.41 33.46 13.55
CA GLY A 44 13.21 32.66 13.72
C GLY A 44 13.31 31.14 13.56
N LEU A 45 14.51 30.57 13.51
CA LEU A 45 14.73 29.10 13.49
C LEU A 45 15.45 28.65 14.76
N GLU A 46 14.81 28.80 15.92
CA GLU A 46 15.21 28.13 17.17
C GLU A 46 14.61 26.71 17.26
N GLY A 47 14.68 25.95 16.18
CA GLY A 47 14.39 24.50 16.22
C GLY A 47 15.57 23.76 16.83
N VAL A 48 15.33 22.94 17.86
CA VAL A 48 16.33 22.04 18.40
C VAL A 48 16.43 20.83 17.49
N ILE A 49 17.61 20.50 16.99
CA ILE A 49 17.82 19.40 16.04
C ILE A 49 18.28 18.16 16.81
N LEU A 50 17.62 17.03 16.58
CA LEU A 50 18.04 15.71 17.02
C LEU A 50 18.76 15.02 15.85
N GLN A 51 20.03 14.73 16.00
CA GLN A 51 20.79 13.87 15.09
C GLN A 51 20.44 12.40 15.41
N ARG A 52 19.98 11.64 14.41
CA ARG A 52 19.63 10.23 14.59
C ARG A 52 19.83 9.42 13.31
N GLY A 53 20.74 8.44 13.34
CA GLY A 53 21.01 7.58 12.20
C GLY A 53 21.50 8.34 10.95
N GLY A 54 22.14 9.50 11.11
CA GLY A 54 22.58 10.36 10.02
C GLY A 54 21.53 11.33 9.51
N GLU A 55 20.32 11.35 10.10
CA GLU A 55 19.26 12.30 9.76
C GLU A 55 19.07 13.37 10.83
N GLU A 56 18.57 14.53 10.42
CA GLU A 56 18.23 15.66 11.29
C GLU A 56 16.73 15.71 11.52
N LEU A 57 16.32 15.43 12.76
CA LEU A 57 14.92 15.53 13.19
C LEU A 57 14.71 16.83 13.95
N ARG A 58 13.71 17.61 13.59
CA ARG A 58 13.34 18.82 14.31
C ARG A 58 12.52 18.49 15.55
N LEU A 59 12.90 19.11 16.65
CA LEU A 59 12.23 18.96 17.93
C LEU A 59 11.68 20.30 18.42
N GLU A 60 10.48 20.25 19.03
CA GLU A 60 9.90 21.36 19.78
C GLU A 60 9.98 21.07 21.28
N LYS A 61 10.18 22.11 22.09
CA LYS A 61 10.08 22.00 23.55
C LYS A 61 8.63 21.90 23.97
N VAL A 62 8.31 20.92 24.79
CA VAL A 62 7.01 20.83 25.46
C VAL A 62 6.95 21.89 26.57
N LYS A 63 5.90 22.71 26.56
CA LYS A 63 5.84 23.94 27.38
C LYS A 63 5.56 23.72 28.86
N ASP A 64 5.03 22.55 29.23
CA ASP A 64 4.57 22.22 30.58
C ASP A 64 5.25 20.99 31.18
N ARG A 65 6.29 20.44 30.54
CA ARG A 65 6.93 19.18 30.98
C ARG A 65 8.44 19.29 31.04
N LEU A 66 8.99 18.70 32.11
CA LEU A 66 10.41 18.51 32.26
C LEU A 66 10.76 17.10 32.70
N THR A 67 11.99 16.68 32.45
CA THR A 67 12.60 15.47 33.02
C THR A 67 13.55 15.81 34.10
N ILE A 68 13.57 15.01 35.16
CA ILE A 68 14.52 15.08 36.27
C ILE A 68 15.10 13.68 36.48
N CYS A 69 16.41 13.62 36.62
CA CYS A 69 17.13 12.41 37.03
C CYS A 69 17.67 12.62 38.46
N LEU A 70 17.27 11.76 39.38
CA LEU A 70 17.66 11.82 40.79
C LEU A 70 18.77 10.83 41.12
N LYS A 71 19.69 11.21 42.01
CA LYS A 71 20.70 10.30 42.54
C LYS A 71 20.09 9.23 43.46
N SER A 72 19.08 9.61 44.23
CA SER A 72 18.30 8.76 45.13
C SER A 72 16.84 9.22 45.15
N ALA A 73 15.93 8.30 45.43
CA ALA A 73 14.50 8.61 45.59
C ALA A 73 14.24 9.53 46.83
N ASP A 74 15.17 9.59 47.78
CA ASP A 74 15.01 10.37 49.02
C ASP A 74 14.94 11.88 48.77
N ALA A 75 15.51 12.36 47.66
CA ALA A 75 15.48 13.78 47.30
C ALA A 75 14.10 14.21 46.71
N LEU A 76 13.28 13.25 46.31
CA LEU A 76 12.01 13.52 45.60
C LEU A 76 10.98 14.31 46.44
N PRO A 77 10.70 13.96 47.73
CA PRO A 77 9.68 14.65 48.50
C PRO A 77 9.94 16.16 48.63
N ALA A 78 11.13 16.54 49.03
CA ALA A 78 11.48 17.94 49.23
C ALA A 78 11.44 18.79 47.96
N LEU A 79 11.81 18.20 46.81
CA LEU A 79 11.72 18.84 45.50
C LEU A 79 10.28 18.94 45.00
N ALA A 80 9.48 17.90 45.22
CA ALA A 80 8.07 17.88 44.87
C ALA A 80 7.24 18.88 45.68
N ASP A 81 7.50 18.98 46.98
CA ASP A 81 6.87 19.94 47.87
C ASP A 81 7.13 21.41 47.46
N ARG A 82 8.32 21.68 46.96
CA ARG A 82 8.67 23.01 46.47
C ARG A 82 7.97 23.40 45.17
N TRP A 83 7.88 22.45 44.19
CA TRP A 83 7.43 22.75 42.84
C TRP A 83 6.01 22.31 42.54
N GLN A 84 5.42 21.47 43.42
CA GLN A 84 4.03 20.95 43.33
C GLN A 84 3.64 20.49 41.92
N PRO A 85 4.33 19.49 41.36
CA PRO A 85 4.02 19.02 40.01
C PRO A 85 2.59 18.49 39.95
N GLN A 86 1.87 18.87 38.89
CA GLN A 86 0.48 18.44 38.65
C GLN A 86 0.42 16.93 38.37
N GLN A 87 1.43 16.41 37.71
CA GLN A 87 1.61 14.98 37.44
C GLN A 87 3.10 14.62 37.57
N THR A 88 3.35 13.43 38.09
CA THR A 88 4.68 12.82 38.17
C THR A 88 4.62 11.41 37.59
N GLN A 89 5.50 11.12 36.62
CA GLN A 89 5.59 9.81 36.01
C GLN A 89 7.04 9.33 36.00
N THR A 90 7.26 8.08 36.40
CA THR A 90 8.58 7.44 36.26
C THR A 90 8.76 6.96 34.82
N ILE A 91 9.73 7.52 34.09
CA ILE A 91 10.05 7.14 32.72
C ILE A 91 10.94 5.90 32.69
N THR A 92 11.95 5.85 33.57
CA THR A 92 12.82 4.68 33.70
C THR A 92 13.05 4.36 35.16
N PRO A 93 12.83 3.10 35.59
CA PRO A 93 13.10 2.66 36.95
C PRO A 93 14.62 2.71 37.27
N GLN A 94 14.96 2.99 38.50
CA GLN A 94 16.35 3.07 39.00
C GLN A 94 17.20 1.82 38.69
N GLN A 95 16.58 0.66 38.59
CA GLN A 95 17.22 -0.64 38.34
C GLN A 95 17.77 -0.80 36.90
N LEU A 96 17.26 -0.05 35.93
CA LEU A 96 17.68 -0.16 34.53
C LEU A 96 18.84 0.79 34.17
N TYR A 97 19.07 1.85 34.96
CA TYR A 97 20.10 2.83 34.69
C TYR A 97 20.99 3.01 35.94
N ALA A 98 22.28 2.82 35.76
CA ALA A 98 23.30 3.00 36.80
C ALA A 98 23.37 4.42 37.42
N HIS A 99 22.45 5.32 37.03
CA HIS A 99 22.51 6.74 37.32
C HIS A 99 21.26 7.32 37.99
N GLY A 100 20.30 6.48 38.38
CA GLY A 100 19.06 6.91 39.03
C GLY A 100 17.82 6.83 38.16
N ALA A 101 16.65 7.00 38.77
CA ALA A 101 15.37 7.02 38.06
C ALA A 101 15.20 8.33 37.30
N ILE A 102 14.75 8.23 36.05
CA ILE A 102 14.35 9.38 35.24
C ILE A 102 12.84 9.55 35.39
N MET A 103 12.42 10.74 35.80
CA MET A 103 11.00 11.07 36.03
C MET A 103 10.59 12.24 35.15
N GLU A 104 9.34 12.23 34.71
CA GLU A 104 8.69 13.36 34.11
C GLU A 104 7.86 14.09 35.16
N TRP A 105 7.95 15.43 35.16
CA TRP A 105 7.09 16.31 35.92
C TRP A 105 6.30 17.20 34.98
N GLN A 106 5.00 17.29 35.20
CA GLN A 106 4.15 18.29 34.56
C GLN A 106 3.94 19.46 35.51
N LEU A 107 4.30 20.66 35.07
CA LEU A 107 4.20 21.91 35.79
C LEU A 107 3.33 22.91 35.02
N GLN A 108 2.97 24.02 35.66
CA GLN A 108 2.44 25.16 34.93
C GLN A 108 3.52 25.71 33.98
N ALA A 109 3.15 26.04 32.75
CA ALA A 109 4.10 26.52 31.74
C ALA A 109 4.93 27.74 32.19
N SER A 110 4.34 28.61 33.01
CA SER A 110 5.01 29.79 33.57
C SER A 110 6.12 29.47 34.60
N GLN A 111 6.09 28.26 35.18
CA GLN A 111 7.07 27.84 36.21
C GLN A 111 8.20 26.98 35.65
N LEU A 112 8.09 26.51 34.40
CA LEU A 112 8.94 25.47 33.85
C LEU A 112 10.43 25.87 33.81
N ASP A 113 10.74 27.07 33.29
CA ASP A 113 12.12 27.51 33.12
C ASP A 113 12.80 27.83 34.47
N ASP A 114 12.02 28.39 35.42
CA ASP A 114 12.52 28.65 36.81
C ASP A 114 12.77 27.32 37.51
N ALA A 115 11.87 26.36 37.40
CA ALA A 115 12.02 25.02 37.95
C ALA A 115 13.26 24.32 37.37
N LEU A 116 13.44 24.36 36.06
CA LEU A 116 14.61 23.75 35.39
C LEU A 116 15.92 24.39 35.88
N THR A 117 15.95 25.71 36.03
CA THR A 117 17.14 26.42 36.50
C THR A 117 17.51 26.01 37.93
N ALA A 118 16.52 25.96 38.81
CA ALA A 118 16.71 25.57 40.19
C ALA A 118 17.08 24.06 40.35
N LEU A 119 16.38 23.19 39.61
CA LEU A 119 16.62 21.74 39.65
C LEU A 119 18.01 21.35 39.17
N ARG A 120 18.55 22.05 38.16
CA ARG A 120 19.94 21.80 37.70
C ARG A 120 21.03 22.06 38.75
N SER A 121 20.72 22.87 39.73
CA SER A 121 21.63 23.21 40.82
C SER A 121 21.27 22.52 42.14
N ALA A 122 20.20 21.75 42.17
CA ALA A 122 19.70 21.13 43.40
C ALA A 122 20.54 19.92 43.80
N GLU A 123 20.80 19.80 45.10
CA GLU A 123 21.40 18.61 45.68
C GLU A 123 20.52 17.38 45.46
N GLY A 124 21.10 16.24 45.05
CA GLY A 124 20.34 15.03 44.74
C GLY A 124 19.86 14.93 43.30
N VAL A 125 19.96 15.99 42.48
CA VAL A 125 19.63 15.95 41.06
C VAL A 125 20.88 15.66 40.23
N VAL A 126 20.82 14.69 39.33
CA VAL A 126 21.89 14.38 38.37
C VAL A 126 21.82 15.31 37.17
N TYR A 127 20.63 15.48 36.62
CA TYR A 127 20.33 16.46 35.57
C TYR A 127 18.83 16.77 35.51
N ALA A 128 18.49 17.90 34.89
CA ALA A 128 17.11 18.28 34.55
C ALA A 128 17.08 18.90 33.14
N SER A 129 16.08 18.50 32.35
CA SER A 129 15.95 18.91 30.98
C SER A 129 14.48 19.15 30.59
N HIS A 130 14.26 19.94 29.53
CA HIS A 130 12.97 19.96 28.88
C HIS A 130 12.60 18.58 28.33
N VAL A 131 11.32 18.26 28.27
CA VAL A 131 10.77 17.24 27.41
C VAL A 131 10.64 17.84 26.02
N TYR A 132 10.94 17.07 25.02
CA TYR A 132 10.82 17.47 23.62
C TYR A 132 9.73 16.64 22.93
N GLN A 133 9.21 17.12 21.81
CA GLN A 133 8.39 16.35 20.90
C GLN A 133 8.91 16.50 19.47
N LEU A 134 8.63 15.50 18.63
CA LEU A 134 8.96 15.57 17.21
C LEU A 134 8.01 16.55 16.52
N GLU A 135 8.56 17.56 15.80
CA GLU A 135 7.76 18.52 15.03
C GLU A 135 6.86 17.80 14.00
N ALA A 136 7.41 16.76 13.35
CA ALA A 136 6.69 15.95 12.37
C ALA A 136 5.66 14.97 13.00
N SER A 137 5.64 14.79 14.33
CA SER A 137 4.76 13.88 15.05
C SER A 137 4.38 14.45 16.40
N PRO A 138 3.50 15.47 16.46
CA PRO A 138 3.05 16.08 17.73
C PRO A 138 2.49 15.03 18.69
N GLY A 139 2.85 15.13 19.97
CA GLY A 139 2.49 14.14 20.99
C GLY A 139 3.46 12.96 21.12
N THR A 140 4.44 12.83 20.23
CA THR A 140 5.54 11.88 20.39
C THR A 140 6.65 12.52 21.24
N TYR A 141 6.62 12.22 22.55
CA TYR A 141 7.60 12.79 23.49
C TYR A 141 8.95 12.10 23.41
N VAL A 142 9.99 12.91 23.48
CA VAL A 142 11.40 12.50 23.50
C VAL A 142 12.02 12.96 24.80
N TYR A 143 12.50 12.01 25.60
CA TYR A 143 13.21 12.27 26.83
C TYR A 143 14.69 12.03 26.60
N LEU A 144 15.56 12.86 27.22
CA LEU A 144 16.98 12.71 27.06
C LEU A 144 17.54 11.82 28.19
N ALA A 145 18.31 10.80 27.82
CA ALA A 145 19.18 10.11 28.76
C ALA A 145 20.50 10.91 28.96
N ASN A 146 21.20 10.63 30.02
CA ASN A 146 22.44 11.36 30.37
C ASN A 146 23.68 10.86 29.62
N GLU A 147 23.48 10.47 28.36
CA GLU A 147 24.51 9.85 27.51
C GLU A 147 24.43 10.37 26.06
N LEU A 148 25.55 10.26 25.36
CA LEU A 148 25.63 10.51 23.92
C LEU A 148 26.65 9.57 23.27
N THR A 149 26.45 9.33 21.97
CA THR A 149 27.38 8.58 21.14
C THR A 149 28.03 9.53 20.15
N VAL A 150 29.38 9.48 20.08
CA VAL A 150 30.14 10.35 19.17
C VAL A 150 31.07 9.51 18.30
N GLN A 151 31.01 9.72 17.01
CA GLN A 151 31.93 9.17 16.03
C GLN A 151 32.90 10.25 15.57
N PHE A 152 34.18 9.99 15.75
CA PHE A 152 35.27 10.86 15.29
C PHE A 152 35.83 10.41 13.95
N ALA A 153 36.41 11.33 13.20
CA ALA A 153 37.12 11.03 11.98
C ALA A 153 38.31 10.07 12.23
N GLN A 154 38.68 9.30 11.22
CA GLN A 154 39.85 8.44 11.32
C GLN A 154 41.12 9.28 11.56
N GLY A 155 42.00 8.79 12.44
CA GLY A 155 43.26 9.47 12.78
C GLY A 155 43.16 10.51 13.90
N VAL A 156 41.98 10.80 14.45
CA VAL A 156 41.85 11.62 15.66
C VAL A 156 42.37 10.83 16.85
N ALA A 157 43.45 11.35 17.49
CA ALA A 157 44.08 10.69 18.62
C ALA A 157 43.18 10.70 19.88
N ILE A 158 43.28 9.66 20.70
CA ILE A 158 42.49 9.54 21.94
C ILE A 158 42.71 10.75 22.85
N ALA A 159 43.96 11.28 22.96
CA ALA A 159 44.22 12.47 23.74
C ALA A 159 43.46 13.71 23.28
N GLN A 160 43.22 13.84 21.96
CA GLN A 160 42.42 14.91 21.39
C GLN A 160 40.92 14.69 21.65
N ILE A 161 40.48 13.44 21.62
CA ILE A 161 39.12 13.07 21.99
C ILE A 161 38.81 13.43 23.44
N GLU A 162 39.74 13.10 24.37
CA GLU A 162 39.60 13.44 25.77
C GLU A 162 39.62 14.96 26.01
N SER A 163 40.43 15.70 25.28
CA SER A 163 40.46 17.18 25.35
C SER A 163 39.12 17.79 24.88
N ILE A 164 38.54 17.27 23.78
CA ILE A 164 37.23 17.68 23.31
C ILE A 164 36.17 17.33 24.36
N ALA A 165 36.18 16.12 24.87
CA ALA A 165 35.26 15.67 25.92
C ALA A 165 35.29 16.56 27.17
N ALA A 166 36.46 16.91 27.63
CA ALA A 166 36.66 17.82 28.78
C ALA A 166 36.06 19.22 28.53
N THR A 167 36.18 19.74 27.30
CA THR A 167 35.63 21.05 26.92
C THR A 167 34.13 21.11 27.07
N PHE A 168 33.42 20.01 26.73
CA PHE A 168 31.96 19.89 26.82
C PHE A 168 31.48 19.30 28.15
N GLY A 169 32.39 18.96 29.06
CA GLY A 169 32.04 18.37 30.34
C GLY A 169 31.48 16.95 30.23
N VAL A 170 31.85 16.20 29.21
CA VAL A 170 31.44 14.81 29.01
C VAL A 170 32.62 13.85 29.32
N ILE A 171 32.28 12.66 29.78
CA ILE A 171 33.23 11.64 30.20
C ILE A 171 33.07 10.42 29.31
N ARG A 172 34.13 10.01 28.63
CA ARG A 172 34.13 8.81 27.80
C ARG A 172 33.94 7.55 28.66
N THR A 173 33.03 6.70 28.30
CA THR A 173 32.70 5.47 29.03
C THR A 173 33.27 4.22 28.36
N HIS A 174 32.97 3.99 27.09
CA HIS A 174 33.45 2.83 26.32
C HIS A 174 33.43 3.10 24.81
N ALA A 175 34.14 2.26 24.04
CA ALA A 175 34.04 2.23 22.60
C ALA A 175 32.78 1.45 22.19
N LEU A 176 32.07 1.93 21.18
CA LEU A 176 30.83 1.28 20.72
C LEU A 176 31.08 -0.09 20.05
N ASP A 177 32.20 -0.20 19.31
CA ASP A 177 32.65 -1.44 18.68
C ASP A 177 34.13 -1.70 19.02
N PRO A 178 34.40 -2.33 20.17
CA PRO A 178 35.76 -2.54 20.64
C PRO A 178 36.57 -3.56 19.81
N LEU A 179 35.90 -4.37 18.97
CA LEU A 179 36.56 -5.37 18.12
C LEU A 179 37.00 -4.77 16.78
N ASN A 180 36.43 -3.64 16.38
CA ASN A 180 36.78 -2.93 15.17
C ASN A 180 37.77 -1.79 15.46
N GLN A 181 39.05 -2.06 15.31
CA GLN A 181 40.11 -1.08 15.58
C GLN A 181 40.02 0.20 14.69
N ASN A 182 39.24 0.16 13.64
CA ASN A 182 38.98 1.32 12.77
C ASN A 182 37.70 2.11 13.18
N SER A 183 36.94 1.66 14.18
CA SER A 183 35.77 2.35 14.68
C SER A 183 36.17 3.39 15.74
N ASN A 184 36.24 4.67 15.33
CA ASN A 184 36.50 5.80 16.23
C ASN A 184 35.20 6.32 16.87
N THR A 185 34.32 5.38 17.34
CA THR A 185 33.00 5.68 17.91
C THR A 185 32.97 5.33 19.39
N TYR A 186 32.60 6.31 20.21
CA TYR A 186 32.63 6.18 21.68
C TYR A 186 31.32 6.66 22.30
N CYS A 187 30.93 6.02 23.39
CA CYS A 187 29.88 6.49 24.28
C CYS A 187 30.44 7.42 25.35
N PHE A 188 29.71 8.49 25.62
CA PHE A 188 30.05 9.49 26.63
C PHE A 188 28.87 9.67 27.58
N LYS A 189 29.19 9.91 28.84
CA LYS A 189 28.25 10.34 29.86
C LYS A 189 28.42 11.84 30.10
N VAL A 190 27.30 12.55 30.22
CA VAL A 190 27.33 13.97 30.59
C VAL A 190 27.73 14.08 32.06
N GLY A 191 28.86 14.74 32.30
CA GLY A 191 29.43 14.93 33.63
C GLY A 191 28.82 16.12 34.40
N PRO A 192 29.11 16.26 35.70
CA PRO A 192 28.57 17.34 36.50
C PRO A 192 29.09 18.73 36.09
N ALA A 193 30.18 18.78 35.34
CA ALA A 193 30.77 20.03 34.83
C ALA A 193 30.07 20.51 33.52
N ALA A 194 29.19 19.71 32.93
CA ALA A 194 28.51 20.08 31.72
C ALA A 194 27.47 21.18 31.98
N ARG A 195 27.50 22.24 31.14
CA ARG A 195 26.60 23.39 31.26
C ARG A 195 25.35 23.26 30.41
N GLN A 196 25.26 22.22 29.59
CA GLN A 196 24.21 22.02 28.62
C GLN A 196 23.65 20.60 28.71
N ASN A 197 22.44 20.37 28.17
CA ASN A 197 21.87 19.05 28.09
C ASN A 197 22.50 18.22 26.94
N PRO A 198 22.36 16.87 26.96
CA PRO A 198 22.99 15.99 25.96
C PRO A 198 22.70 16.37 24.51
N LEU A 199 21.48 16.83 24.20
CA LEU A 199 21.08 17.22 22.86
C LEU A 199 21.85 18.46 22.34
N LYS A 200 22.01 19.49 23.19
CA LYS A 200 22.78 20.68 22.83
C LYS A 200 24.25 20.36 22.67
N ILE A 201 24.78 19.54 23.57
CA ILE A 201 26.18 19.07 23.48
C ILE A 201 26.42 18.32 22.19
N ALA A 202 25.52 17.39 21.81
CA ALA A 202 25.61 16.64 20.56
C ALA A 202 25.59 17.57 19.33
N ASN A 203 24.72 18.58 19.33
CA ASN A 203 24.63 19.55 18.22
C ASN A 203 25.88 20.43 18.10
N GLU A 204 26.56 20.78 19.23
CA GLU A 204 27.79 21.52 19.20
C GLU A 204 28.99 20.63 18.81
N LEU A 205 29.04 19.39 19.28
CA LEU A 205 30.04 18.40 18.86
C LEU A 205 29.97 18.12 17.37
N ALA A 206 28.75 17.96 16.79
CA ALA A 206 28.55 17.72 15.36
C ALA A 206 29.08 18.85 14.46
N ARG A 207 29.34 20.05 15.01
CA ARG A 207 29.92 21.17 14.26
C ARG A 207 31.44 21.14 14.21
N LEU A 208 32.07 20.28 15.01
CA LEU A 208 33.52 20.17 15.03
C LEU A 208 34.00 19.37 13.80
N PRO A 209 35.07 19.82 13.12
CA PRO A 209 35.56 19.13 11.91
C PRO A 209 36.10 17.72 12.19
N GLN A 210 36.43 17.40 13.45
CA GLN A 210 36.89 16.09 13.87
C GLN A 210 35.76 15.11 14.16
N VAL A 211 34.49 15.56 14.22
CA VAL A 211 33.33 14.77 14.59
C VAL A 211 32.50 14.48 13.31
N LEU A 212 32.30 13.21 13.05
CA LEU A 212 31.48 12.75 11.93
C LEU A 212 29.98 12.63 12.31
N LEU A 213 29.73 12.23 13.57
CA LEU A 213 28.38 12.04 14.09
C LEU A 213 28.39 12.29 15.60
N ALA A 214 27.37 12.96 16.13
CA ALA A 214 27.10 13.07 17.54
C ALA A 214 25.62 12.95 17.82
N GLU A 215 25.21 11.92 18.54
CA GLU A 215 23.83 11.58 18.83
C GLU A 215 23.59 11.51 20.35
N PRO A 216 22.56 12.20 20.89
CA PRO A 216 22.15 11.99 22.26
C PRO A 216 21.46 10.65 22.42
N ASN A 217 21.63 9.98 23.54
CA ASN A 217 20.77 8.86 23.91
C ASN A 217 19.39 9.39 24.30
N ILE A 218 18.35 8.84 23.69
CA ILE A 218 16.97 9.25 23.92
C ILE A 218 16.13 8.09 24.43
N ILE A 219 15.10 8.44 25.18
CA ILE A 219 14.08 7.53 25.67
C ILE A 219 12.77 7.93 25.01
N MET A 220 12.08 6.96 24.45
CA MET A 220 10.75 7.12 23.86
C MET A 220 9.83 6.04 24.41
N ALA A 221 8.57 6.37 24.61
CA ALA A 221 7.57 5.39 24.98
C ALA A 221 7.44 4.30 23.91
N ILE A 222 7.48 3.05 24.32
CA ILE A 222 7.13 1.92 23.47
C ILE A 222 5.62 1.76 23.60
N ALA A 223 4.86 2.06 22.55
CA ALA A 223 3.47 1.67 22.48
C ALA A 223 3.42 0.16 22.18
N PRO A 224 2.81 -0.67 23.04
CA PRO A 224 2.54 -2.04 22.66
C PRO A 224 1.64 -2.04 21.44
N LEU A 225 2.01 -2.76 20.38
CA LEU A 225 1.16 -2.97 19.23
C LEU A 225 -0.12 -3.66 19.70
N TYR A 226 -1.26 -3.18 19.20
CA TYR A 226 -2.54 -3.79 19.47
C TYR A 226 -2.56 -5.25 19.00
N ARG A 227 -3.07 -6.14 19.84
CA ARG A 227 -3.23 -7.55 19.53
C ARG A 227 -4.59 -8.03 20.03
N PRO A 228 -5.41 -8.70 19.20
CA PRO A 228 -6.67 -9.31 19.63
C PRO A 228 -6.49 -10.33 20.76
N THR A 229 -7.51 -10.44 21.58
CA THR A 229 -7.56 -11.39 22.69
C THR A 229 -8.26 -12.70 22.33
N ASP A 230 -8.78 -12.81 21.11
CA ASP A 230 -9.49 -13.98 20.61
C ASP A 230 -8.60 -15.22 20.65
N THR A 231 -9.14 -16.29 21.21
CA THR A 231 -8.36 -17.49 21.60
C THR A 231 -7.66 -18.17 20.43
N ARG A 232 -8.23 -18.12 19.23
CA ARG A 232 -7.68 -18.70 18.01
C ARG A 232 -6.95 -17.72 17.10
N TYR A 233 -6.85 -16.44 17.51
CA TYR A 233 -6.07 -15.43 16.75
C TYR A 233 -4.63 -15.89 16.44
N PRO A 234 -3.89 -16.56 17.33
CA PRO A 234 -2.54 -17.03 17.02
C PRO A 234 -2.45 -18.02 15.83
N GLU A 235 -3.56 -18.66 15.46
CA GLU A 235 -3.65 -19.57 14.31
C GLU A 235 -3.92 -18.80 12.98
N GLN A 236 -4.37 -17.53 13.06
CA GLN A 236 -4.73 -16.70 11.91
C GLN A 236 -3.49 -16.05 11.28
N TRP A 237 -2.62 -16.89 10.72
CA TRP A 237 -1.35 -16.48 10.10
C TRP A 237 -1.51 -15.36 9.04
N HIS A 238 -2.63 -15.35 8.33
CA HIS A 238 -2.93 -14.42 7.27
C HIS A 238 -3.06 -12.96 7.76
N LEU A 239 -3.44 -12.76 9.01
CA LEU A 239 -3.53 -11.46 9.66
C LEU A 239 -2.16 -10.98 10.15
N TYR A 240 -1.48 -11.84 10.92
CA TYR A 240 -0.13 -11.59 11.42
C TYR A 240 0.56 -12.89 11.87
N HIS A 241 1.87 -12.98 11.70
CA HIS A 241 2.71 -14.02 12.27
C HIS A 241 4.17 -13.55 12.44
N ARG A 242 4.90 -14.21 13.33
CA ARG A 242 6.34 -13.98 13.58
C ARG A 242 7.24 -15.05 12.93
N GLY A 243 6.71 -15.83 12.01
CA GLY A 243 7.37 -16.96 11.37
C GLY A 243 6.86 -18.31 11.89
N GLY A 244 7.41 -19.38 11.34
CA GLY A 244 7.04 -20.76 11.67
C GLY A 244 7.07 -21.68 10.45
N PRO A 245 6.77 -22.98 10.62
CA PRO A 245 6.71 -23.92 9.51
C PRO A 245 5.69 -23.51 8.46
N ASN A 246 6.05 -23.57 7.18
CA ASN A 246 5.23 -23.16 6.04
C ASN A 246 4.74 -21.69 6.08
N LEU A 247 5.53 -20.82 6.71
CA LEU A 247 5.29 -19.36 6.76
C LEU A 247 6.50 -18.61 6.22
N ALA A 248 6.37 -17.99 5.06
CA ALA A 248 7.41 -17.11 4.55
C ALA A 248 7.40 -15.76 5.32
N PRO A 249 8.55 -15.10 5.47
CA PRO A 249 8.58 -13.77 6.09
C PRO A 249 7.55 -12.83 5.45
N SER A 250 6.80 -12.13 6.32
CA SER A 250 5.78 -11.14 5.89
C SER A 250 4.72 -11.69 4.93
N SER A 251 4.38 -12.99 4.97
CA SER A 251 3.30 -13.55 4.15
C SER A 251 1.89 -13.13 4.63
N HIS A 252 1.77 -12.51 5.79
CA HIS A 252 0.56 -11.90 6.34
C HIS A 252 0.25 -10.51 5.75
N VAL A 253 -0.91 -9.94 6.09
CA VAL A 253 -1.34 -8.61 5.63
C VAL A 253 -0.97 -7.45 6.56
N SER A 254 -0.20 -7.68 7.63
CA SER A 254 0.20 -6.67 8.61
C SER A 254 -0.98 -6.06 9.39
N ALA A 255 -1.94 -6.89 9.80
CA ALA A 255 -3.17 -6.47 10.46
C ALA A 255 -2.91 -5.76 11.80
N GLU A 256 -2.03 -6.30 12.69
CA GLU A 256 -1.74 -5.67 13.99
C GLU A 256 -1.33 -4.21 13.84
N LYS A 257 -0.46 -3.89 12.89
CA LYS A 257 -0.04 -2.50 12.62
C LYS A 257 -1.15 -1.62 12.03
N ALA A 258 -2.09 -2.21 11.27
CA ALA A 258 -3.26 -1.48 10.79
C ALA A 258 -4.23 -1.20 11.95
N TRP A 259 -4.39 -2.13 12.87
CA TRP A 259 -5.25 -2.01 14.04
C TRP A 259 -4.73 -1.01 15.08
N ASP A 260 -3.45 -0.70 15.10
CA ASP A 260 -2.93 0.45 15.85
C ASP A 260 -3.50 1.80 15.35
N ILE A 261 -3.96 1.84 14.09
CA ILE A 261 -4.56 3.04 13.50
C ILE A 261 -6.10 2.97 13.60
N THR A 262 -6.70 1.84 13.19
CA THR A 262 -8.14 1.58 13.24
C THR A 262 -8.45 0.10 13.16
N ARG A 263 -9.49 -0.34 13.85
CA ARG A 263 -10.08 -1.69 13.76
C ARG A 263 -11.35 -1.71 12.90
N GLY A 264 -11.66 -0.60 12.24
CA GLY A 264 -12.91 -0.39 11.54
C GLY A 264 -13.89 0.50 12.32
N SER A 265 -15.01 0.80 11.72
CA SER A 265 -16.09 1.60 12.30
C SER A 265 -17.45 1.03 11.92
N ARG A 266 -18.41 1.04 12.82
CA ARG A 266 -19.82 0.68 12.54
C ARG A 266 -20.46 1.58 11.48
N SER A 267 -19.91 2.77 11.24
CA SER A 267 -20.36 3.63 10.14
C SER A 267 -19.95 3.13 8.76
N ILE A 268 -19.06 2.14 8.67
CA ILE A 268 -18.62 1.54 7.41
C ILE A 268 -19.27 0.17 7.26
N THR A 269 -20.05 0.01 6.20
CA THR A 269 -20.83 -1.19 5.90
C THR A 269 -20.22 -1.99 4.77
N ILE A 270 -19.87 -3.25 5.06
CA ILE A 270 -19.40 -4.21 4.07
C ILE A 270 -20.56 -5.13 3.71
N ALA A 271 -21.09 -4.99 2.49
CA ALA A 271 -22.06 -5.94 1.96
C ALA A 271 -21.32 -7.20 1.47
N ILE A 272 -21.69 -8.34 1.98
CA ILE A 272 -21.22 -9.65 1.52
C ILE A 272 -22.38 -10.35 0.82
N THR A 273 -22.16 -10.71 -0.44
CA THR A 273 -23.16 -11.37 -1.27
C THR A 273 -22.75 -12.82 -1.43
N ASP A 274 -23.51 -13.75 -0.85
CA ASP A 274 -23.11 -15.14 -0.77
C ASP A 274 -24.31 -16.13 -0.62
N ASP A 275 -24.06 -17.39 -0.24
CA ASP A 275 -25.06 -18.46 -0.16
C ASP A 275 -25.95 -18.39 1.10
N GLY A 276 -25.57 -17.63 2.12
CA GLY A 276 -26.31 -17.48 3.37
C GLY A 276 -25.38 -17.27 4.56
N PHE A 277 -25.96 -16.88 5.72
CA PHE A 277 -25.17 -16.47 6.87
C PHE A 277 -25.77 -17.00 8.17
N ASP A 278 -24.95 -17.65 9.00
CA ASP A 278 -25.32 -17.97 10.39
C ASP A 278 -25.20 -16.71 11.25
N LEU A 279 -26.26 -15.89 11.23
CA LEU A 279 -26.30 -14.63 11.98
C LEU A 279 -26.34 -14.84 13.50
N ALA A 280 -26.53 -16.07 13.98
CA ALA A 280 -26.46 -16.42 15.42
C ALA A 280 -25.04 -16.71 15.88
N HIS A 281 -24.07 -16.87 14.95
CA HIS A 281 -22.67 -17.10 15.29
C HIS A 281 -22.11 -15.98 16.17
N LEU A 282 -21.35 -16.33 17.21
CA LEU A 282 -20.81 -15.38 18.20
C LEU A 282 -20.05 -14.22 17.53
N ASP A 283 -19.27 -14.51 16.52
CA ASP A 283 -18.46 -13.50 15.79
C ASP A 283 -19.28 -12.50 14.97
N LEU A 284 -20.59 -12.72 14.83
CA LEU A 284 -21.51 -11.83 14.10
C LEU A 284 -22.53 -11.12 15.01
N GLN A 285 -22.39 -11.21 16.35
CA GLN A 285 -23.37 -10.73 17.34
C GLN A 285 -23.11 -9.32 17.91
N GLY A 286 -22.06 -8.62 17.53
CA GLY A 286 -21.77 -7.29 18.09
C GLY A 286 -22.88 -6.26 17.87
N PRO A 287 -23.05 -5.27 18.77
CA PRO A 287 -24.03 -4.19 18.59
C PRO A 287 -23.82 -3.43 17.28
N GLY A 288 -24.86 -3.32 16.45
CA GLY A 288 -24.78 -2.69 15.12
C GLY A 288 -23.96 -3.44 14.10
N LYS A 289 -23.62 -4.72 14.37
CA LYS A 289 -22.86 -5.56 13.43
C LYS A 289 -23.65 -5.86 12.17
N ILE A 290 -24.89 -6.28 12.30
CA ILE A 290 -25.76 -6.63 11.18
C ILE A 290 -26.61 -5.44 10.79
N VAL A 291 -26.58 -5.06 9.52
CA VAL A 291 -27.37 -3.96 8.94
C VAL A 291 -28.00 -4.40 7.63
N ALA A 292 -29.28 -4.04 7.42
CA ALA A 292 -30.03 -4.26 6.20
C ALA A 292 -29.84 -5.68 5.58
N PRO A 293 -30.04 -6.76 6.35
CA PRO A 293 -29.93 -8.11 5.82
C PRO A 293 -30.95 -8.33 4.69
N ARG A 294 -30.61 -9.21 3.73
CA ARG A 294 -31.50 -9.51 2.61
C ARG A 294 -31.35 -10.94 2.13
N ASP A 295 -32.46 -11.63 1.98
CA ASP A 295 -32.54 -12.88 1.23
C ASP A 295 -33.22 -12.62 -0.13
N LEU A 296 -32.47 -12.78 -1.22
CA LEU A 296 -32.99 -12.65 -2.58
C LEU A 296 -33.76 -13.93 -3.03
N LYS A 297 -33.50 -15.05 -2.38
CA LYS A 297 -34.14 -16.36 -2.67
C LYS A 297 -35.58 -16.36 -2.16
N ASN A 298 -35.79 -16.03 -0.90
CA ASN A 298 -37.11 -15.99 -0.26
C ASN A 298 -37.77 -14.60 -0.32
N LYS A 299 -37.01 -13.58 -0.72
CA LYS A 299 -37.42 -12.17 -0.81
C LYS A 299 -37.79 -11.56 0.54
N ASP A 300 -37.12 -12.00 1.60
CA ASP A 300 -37.27 -11.47 2.96
C ASP A 300 -35.93 -10.93 3.50
N ASP A 301 -35.87 -10.62 4.80
CA ASP A 301 -34.69 -10.07 5.45
C ASP A 301 -33.99 -11.09 6.37
N LEU A 302 -34.16 -12.39 6.11
CA LEU A 302 -33.58 -13.51 6.85
C LEU A 302 -32.65 -14.33 5.96
N PRO A 303 -31.43 -13.91 5.69
CA PRO A 303 -30.48 -14.59 4.81
C PRO A 303 -29.91 -15.85 5.45
N THR A 304 -30.79 -16.77 5.92
CA THR A 304 -30.44 -17.97 6.65
C THR A 304 -29.96 -19.05 5.68
N PRO A 305 -28.79 -19.68 5.92
CA PRO A 305 -28.23 -20.67 5.01
C PRO A 305 -29.01 -21.97 5.04
N SER A 306 -29.24 -22.58 3.89
CA SER A 306 -29.78 -23.93 3.74
C SER A 306 -28.75 -24.99 4.16
N GLN A 307 -29.12 -26.29 4.14
CA GLN A 307 -28.31 -27.37 4.72
C GLN A 307 -26.86 -27.46 4.22
N ASN A 308 -26.59 -27.10 2.96
CA ASN A 308 -25.25 -27.18 2.35
C ASN A 308 -24.66 -25.80 2.02
N GLU A 309 -25.21 -24.74 2.57
CA GLU A 309 -24.81 -23.35 2.34
C GLU A 309 -23.97 -22.88 3.53
N ASN A 310 -22.63 -23.04 3.46
CA ASN A 310 -21.70 -22.74 4.55
C ASN A 310 -20.71 -21.63 4.19
N HIS A 311 -20.70 -21.23 2.92
CA HIS A 311 -19.64 -20.40 2.36
C HIS A 311 -19.73 -18.95 2.86
N GLY A 312 -20.91 -18.36 2.90
CA GLY A 312 -21.10 -16.95 3.28
C GLY A 312 -20.73 -16.64 4.72
N THR A 313 -20.96 -17.57 5.67
CA THR A 313 -20.52 -17.41 7.07
C THR A 313 -19.00 -17.34 7.16
N ALA A 314 -18.30 -18.24 6.45
CA ALA A 314 -16.84 -18.26 6.41
C ALA A 314 -16.26 -17.00 5.75
N VAL A 315 -16.87 -16.53 4.66
CA VAL A 315 -16.49 -15.26 3.99
C VAL A 315 -16.68 -14.07 4.93
N ALA A 316 -17.80 -14.00 5.64
CA ALA A 316 -18.08 -12.95 6.62
C ALA A 316 -17.05 -12.95 7.77
N GLY A 317 -16.68 -14.12 8.27
CA GLY A 317 -15.67 -14.29 9.31
C GLY A 317 -14.31 -13.71 8.90
N VAL A 318 -13.82 -14.01 7.70
CA VAL A 318 -12.55 -13.46 7.20
C VAL A 318 -12.57 -11.93 7.16
N ALA A 319 -13.66 -11.32 6.69
CA ALA A 319 -13.76 -9.87 6.53
C ALA A 319 -13.89 -9.16 7.87
N LEU A 320 -14.77 -9.63 8.76
CA LEU A 320 -15.27 -8.82 9.85
C LEU A 320 -15.78 -9.57 11.09
N ALA A 321 -15.34 -10.85 11.34
CA ALA A 321 -15.62 -11.48 12.62
C ALA A 321 -15.32 -10.53 13.77
N GLU A 322 -16.25 -10.45 14.73
CA GLU A 322 -16.17 -9.56 15.89
C GLU A 322 -15.02 -9.98 16.80
N GLU A 323 -14.38 -9.03 17.44
CA GLU A 323 -13.44 -9.30 18.52
C GLU A 323 -14.23 -9.59 19.80
N THR A 324 -14.35 -10.86 20.14
CA THR A 324 -15.15 -11.33 21.27
C THR A 324 -14.31 -11.84 22.45
N GLY A 325 -13.00 -11.96 22.26
CA GLY A 325 -12.08 -12.66 23.15
C GLY A 325 -12.14 -14.18 23.02
N GLN A 326 -12.98 -14.71 22.14
CA GLN A 326 -13.12 -16.14 21.84
C GLN A 326 -13.03 -16.36 20.33
N GLY A 327 -12.56 -17.55 19.92
CA GLY A 327 -12.51 -17.91 18.49
C GLY A 327 -11.56 -17.05 17.66
N VAL A 328 -12.06 -16.49 16.55
CA VAL A 328 -11.29 -15.77 15.52
C VAL A 328 -11.70 -14.29 15.44
N VAL A 329 -10.88 -13.52 14.78
CA VAL A 329 -11.18 -12.11 14.45
C VAL A 329 -11.08 -11.87 12.94
N GLY A 330 -11.97 -11.07 12.37
CA GLY A 330 -11.88 -10.59 11.00
C GLY A 330 -10.88 -9.45 10.85
N ILE A 331 -10.46 -9.16 9.61
CA ILE A 331 -9.52 -8.05 9.37
C ILE A 331 -10.11 -6.68 9.75
N ALA A 332 -11.43 -6.49 9.65
CA ALA A 332 -12.15 -5.26 9.98
C ALA A 332 -13.27 -5.51 11.03
N PRO A 333 -12.93 -5.92 12.27
CA PRO A 333 -13.92 -6.34 13.26
C PRO A 333 -14.90 -5.22 13.65
N GLY A 334 -14.47 -3.97 13.58
CA GLY A 334 -15.28 -2.80 13.89
C GLY A 334 -16.28 -2.39 12.80
N CYS A 335 -16.24 -2.97 11.60
CA CYS A 335 -17.19 -2.65 10.52
C CYS A 335 -18.53 -3.40 10.68
N SER A 336 -19.58 -2.89 10.02
CA SER A 336 -20.90 -3.53 9.96
C SER A 336 -20.98 -4.47 8.77
N LEU A 337 -21.72 -5.57 8.90
CA LEU A 337 -22.04 -6.55 7.87
C LEU A 337 -23.43 -6.25 7.29
N MET A 338 -23.53 -6.15 5.97
CA MET A 338 -24.79 -6.25 5.23
C MET A 338 -24.82 -7.61 4.53
N PRO A 339 -25.46 -8.63 5.13
CA PRO A 339 -25.50 -9.97 4.56
C PRO A 339 -26.58 -10.01 3.46
N ILE A 340 -26.19 -10.37 2.25
CA ILE A 340 -27.12 -10.53 1.10
C ILE A 340 -27.02 -11.95 0.59
N GLN A 341 -28.04 -12.77 0.87
CA GLN A 341 -28.11 -14.14 0.36
C GLN A 341 -28.56 -14.13 -1.11
N THR A 342 -27.80 -14.82 -1.95
CA THR A 342 -28.09 -15.01 -3.37
C THR A 342 -28.95 -16.25 -3.59
N THR A 343 -29.53 -16.38 -4.78
CA THR A 343 -30.37 -17.53 -5.11
C THR A 343 -29.57 -18.78 -5.50
N GLY A 344 -28.25 -18.67 -5.64
CA GLY A 344 -27.41 -19.71 -6.27
C GLY A 344 -27.52 -19.74 -7.80
N TYR A 345 -28.58 -19.15 -8.35
CA TYR A 345 -28.81 -18.95 -9.80
C TYR A 345 -29.09 -17.47 -10.03
N LEU A 346 -28.16 -16.77 -10.67
CA LEU A 346 -28.24 -15.32 -10.85
C LEU A 346 -28.53 -14.99 -12.32
N ASP A 347 -29.71 -14.43 -12.57
CA ASP A 347 -30.01 -13.75 -13.81
C ASP A 347 -29.64 -12.26 -13.73
N ASP A 348 -29.67 -11.57 -14.85
CA ASP A 348 -29.32 -10.15 -14.97
C ASP A 348 -30.14 -9.26 -14.01
N ARG A 349 -31.39 -9.57 -13.77
CA ARG A 349 -32.28 -8.83 -12.88
C ARG A 349 -31.93 -9.05 -11.42
N SER A 350 -31.66 -10.28 -11.04
CA SER A 350 -31.26 -10.63 -9.68
C SER A 350 -29.93 -9.97 -9.29
N ILE A 351 -28.97 -9.94 -10.24
CA ILE A 351 -27.68 -9.24 -10.04
C ILE A 351 -27.91 -7.72 -9.94
N GLU A 352 -28.74 -7.11 -10.77
CA GLU A 352 -29.08 -5.69 -10.66
C GLU A 352 -29.73 -5.40 -9.30
N GLN A 353 -30.71 -6.20 -8.87
CA GLN A 353 -31.37 -6.04 -7.58
C GLN A 353 -30.41 -6.16 -6.39
N LEU A 354 -29.43 -7.05 -6.47
CA LEU A 354 -28.36 -7.21 -5.48
C LEU A 354 -27.56 -5.91 -5.31
N PHE A 355 -27.06 -5.36 -6.42
CA PHE A 355 -26.29 -4.11 -6.37
C PHE A 355 -27.16 -2.92 -5.96
N ASP A 356 -28.40 -2.83 -6.43
CA ASP A 356 -29.33 -1.78 -6.06
C ASP A 356 -29.66 -1.82 -4.57
N TRP A 357 -29.94 -3.00 -4.01
CA TRP A 357 -30.14 -3.15 -2.56
C TRP A 357 -28.93 -2.66 -1.76
N ALA A 358 -27.73 -3.08 -2.14
CA ALA A 358 -26.51 -2.69 -1.47
C ALA A 358 -26.31 -1.15 -1.49
N ILE A 359 -26.53 -0.52 -2.67
CA ILE A 359 -26.41 0.94 -2.83
C ILE A 359 -27.46 1.67 -1.98
N ASP A 360 -28.74 1.29 -2.11
CA ASP A 360 -29.87 1.97 -1.52
C ASP A 360 -29.87 1.85 0.02
N ARG A 361 -29.25 0.81 0.56
CA ARG A 361 -29.09 0.54 1.99
C ARG A 361 -27.75 0.97 2.57
N GLY A 362 -26.93 1.68 1.78
CA GLY A 362 -25.74 2.36 2.28
C GLY A 362 -24.49 1.47 2.43
N ALA A 363 -24.33 0.45 1.60
CA ALA A 363 -23.09 -0.30 1.55
C ALA A 363 -21.93 0.60 1.10
N ASP A 364 -20.80 0.51 1.80
CA ASP A 364 -19.55 1.16 1.39
C ASP A 364 -18.70 0.26 0.52
N VAL A 365 -18.69 -1.03 0.83
CA VAL A 365 -17.94 -2.08 0.12
C VAL A 365 -18.91 -3.19 -0.25
N ILE A 366 -18.76 -3.76 -1.45
CA ILE A 366 -19.54 -4.91 -1.92
C ILE A 366 -18.54 -6.03 -2.25
N SER A 367 -18.56 -7.11 -1.47
CA SER A 367 -17.68 -8.27 -1.61
C SER A 367 -18.42 -9.44 -2.26
N CYS A 368 -17.89 -9.95 -3.37
CA CYS A 368 -18.46 -11.02 -4.15
C CYS A 368 -17.46 -12.17 -4.30
N SER A 369 -17.62 -13.22 -3.49
CA SER A 369 -16.75 -14.39 -3.49
C SER A 369 -17.26 -15.53 -4.35
N TRP A 370 -17.88 -15.21 -5.46
CA TRP A 370 -18.49 -16.14 -6.43
C TRP A 370 -18.16 -15.78 -7.87
N SER A 371 -18.40 -16.72 -8.79
CA SER A 371 -18.27 -16.52 -10.23
C SER A 371 -19.29 -17.38 -10.96
N PRO A 372 -19.65 -17.05 -12.21
CA PRO A 372 -20.50 -17.91 -13.02
C PRO A 372 -19.88 -19.30 -13.21
N ALA A 373 -20.71 -20.34 -13.19
CA ALA A 373 -20.33 -21.72 -13.52
C ALA A 373 -20.10 -21.87 -15.03
N SER A 374 -19.19 -21.08 -15.58
CA SER A 374 -18.91 -20.99 -17.03
C SER A 374 -17.46 -20.60 -17.30
N ILE A 375 -16.87 -21.19 -18.34
CA ILE A 375 -15.51 -20.86 -18.80
C ILE A 375 -15.46 -19.54 -19.55
N TYR A 376 -16.58 -19.13 -20.17
CA TYR A 376 -16.67 -17.91 -20.96
C TYR A 376 -18.00 -17.18 -20.66
N PHE A 377 -17.89 -16.10 -19.89
CA PHE A 377 -19.06 -15.34 -19.44
C PHE A 377 -18.84 -13.84 -19.63
N PRO A 378 -19.22 -13.27 -20.78
CA PRO A 378 -19.26 -11.83 -20.98
C PRO A 378 -20.42 -11.22 -20.19
N LEU A 379 -20.22 -10.05 -19.58
CA LEU A 379 -21.31 -9.35 -18.90
C LEU A 379 -22.30 -8.75 -19.90
N SER A 380 -23.59 -8.87 -19.56
CA SER A 380 -24.62 -8.10 -20.23
C SER A 380 -24.48 -6.60 -19.95
N ARG A 381 -25.11 -5.77 -20.75
CA ARG A 381 -25.16 -4.32 -20.47
C ARG A 381 -25.81 -4.00 -19.14
N ARG A 382 -26.82 -4.79 -18.75
CA ARG A 382 -27.56 -4.61 -17.49
C ARG A 382 -26.67 -4.83 -16.30
N ILE A 383 -25.94 -5.95 -16.25
CA ILE A 383 -24.99 -6.27 -15.19
C ILE A 383 -23.86 -5.23 -15.15
N SER A 384 -23.26 -4.91 -16.29
CA SER A 384 -22.18 -3.92 -16.35
C SER A 384 -22.64 -2.53 -15.90
N SER A 385 -23.89 -2.14 -16.21
CA SER A 385 -24.48 -0.88 -15.72
C SER A 385 -24.72 -0.90 -14.22
N ALA A 386 -25.16 -2.03 -13.64
CA ALA A 386 -25.38 -2.16 -12.20
C ALA A 386 -24.07 -2.01 -11.42
N ILE A 387 -22.99 -2.68 -11.86
CA ILE A 387 -21.65 -2.53 -11.26
C ILE A 387 -21.16 -1.08 -11.39
N ASN A 388 -21.27 -0.46 -12.56
CA ASN A 388 -20.87 0.93 -12.77
C ASN A 388 -21.69 1.89 -11.88
N LYS A 389 -23.02 1.67 -11.77
CA LYS A 389 -23.89 2.44 -10.85
C LYS A 389 -23.39 2.34 -9.42
N ALA A 390 -23.06 1.14 -8.93
CA ALA A 390 -22.48 0.95 -7.60
C ALA A 390 -21.19 1.75 -7.42
N ALA A 391 -20.25 1.60 -8.34
CA ALA A 391 -18.93 2.22 -8.28
C ALA A 391 -18.93 3.74 -8.51
N THR A 392 -20.05 4.35 -9.00
CA THR A 392 -20.10 5.78 -9.32
C THR A 392 -21.19 6.55 -8.59
N LYS A 393 -22.28 5.90 -8.18
CA LYS A 393 -23.46 6.55 -7.56
C LYS A 393 -23.62 6.17 -6.08
N GLY A 394 -23.12 5.02 -5.66
CA GLY A 394 -23.13 4.62 -4.26
C GLY A 394 -22.40 5.62 -3.37
N ARG A 395 -22.57 5.54 -2.06
CA ARG A 395 -21.91 6.41 -1.07
C ARG A 395 -22.06 7.92 -1.37
N GLY A 396 -23.25 8.34 -1.79
CA GLY A 396 -23.50 9.75 -2.12
C GLY A 396 -22.68 10.27 -3.32
N GLY A 397 -22.33 9.40 -4.29
CA GLY A 397 -21.56 9.76 -5.48
C GLY A 397 -20.07 9.46 -5.40
N LYS A 398 -19.54 9.04 -4.23
CA LYS A 398 -18.14 8.61 -4.07
C LYS A 398 -17.88 7.21 -4.65
N GLY A 399 -18.95 6.41 -4.85
CA GLY A 399 -18.95 5.04 -5.33
C GLY A 399 -18.71 4.02 -4.23
N CYS A 400 -19.47 2.90 -4.26
CA CYS A 400 -19.16 1.69 -3.50
C CYS A 400 -17.93 1.01 -4.09
N ILE A 401 -17.11 0.42 -3.22
CA ILE A 401 -15.95 -0.35 -3.66
C ILE A 401 -16.39 -1.78 -3.94
N VAL A 402 -16.35 -2.19 -5.21
CA VAL A 402 -16.77 -3.54 -5.63
C VAL A 402 -15.55 -4.45 -5.73
N VAL A 403 -15.55 -5.53 -4.95
CA VAL A 403 -14.46 -6.51 -4.86
C VAL A 403 -14.94 -7.87 -5.34
N PHE A 404 -14.25 -8.48 -6.27
CA PHE A 404 -14.55 -9.83 -6.77
C PHE A 404 -13.36 -10.77 -6.63
N SER A 405 -13.64 -12.02 -6.30
CA SER A 405 -12.68 -13.11 -6.40
C SER A 405 -12.32 -13.41 -7.87
N ALA A 406 -11.04 -13.77 -8.11
CA ALA A 406 -10.57 -14.05 -9.48
C ALA A 406 -11.07 -15.41 -10.02
N GLY A 407 -11.44 -16.34 -9.13
CA GLY A 407 -11.81 -17.72 -9.44
C GLY A 407 -10.71 -18.73 -9.19
N ASN A 408 -11.06 -20.02 -9.24
CA ASN A 408 -10.24 -21.12 -8.68
C ASN A 408 -9.84 -22.20 -9.70
N ALA A 409 -9.92 -21.89 -10.98
CA ALA A 409 -9.67 -22.84 -12.07
C ALA A 409 -8.20 -22.88 -12.56
N ASN A 410 -7.31 -22.02 -12.02
CA ASN A 410 -5.96 -21.80 -12.54
C ASN A 410 -5.97 -21.41 -14.04
N ARG A 411 -6.89 -20.55 -14.42
CA ARG A 411 -7.06 -20.09 -15.80
C ARG A 411 -7.01 -18.56 -15.88
N PRO A 412 -6.70 -17.99 -17.06
CA PRO A 412 -6.73 -16.56 -17.22
C PRO A 412 -8.16 -16.02 -17.03
N VAL A 413 -8.30 -14.89 -16.32
CA VAL A 413 -9.59 -14.19 -16.24
C VAL A 413 -10.04 -13.68 -17.62
N GLU A 414 -9.10 -13.48 -18.53
CA GLU A 414 -9.28 -13.24 -19.96
C GLU A 414 -8.08 -13.78 -20.73
N GLY A 415 -8.31 -14.70 -21.67
CA GLY A 415 -7.23 -15.25 -22.47
C GLY A 415 -7.55 -16.60 -23.08
N LYS A 416 -6.50 -17.27 -23.54
CA LYS A 416 -6.60 -18.60 -24.16
C LYS A 416 -5.63 -19.58 -23.48
N VAL A 417 -6.08 -20.81 -23.33
CA VAL A 417 -5.29 -21.92 -22.80
C VAL A 417 -5.53 -23.15 -23.67
N GLU A 418 -4.46 -23.91 -23.94
CA GLU A 418 -4.55 -25.24 -24.56
C GLU A 418 -5.03 -26.23 -23.52
N GLU A 419 -6.28 -26.70 -23.65
CA GLU A 419 -6.88 -27.64 -22.71
C GLU A 419 -6.60 -29.08 -23.10
N SER A 420 -6.28 -29.91 -22.09
CA SER A 420 -5.81 -31.28 -22.28
C SER A 420 -6.90 -32.34 -22.19
N GLY A 421 -8.19 -31.95 -22.19
CA GLY A 421 -9.32 -32.88 -22.17
C GLY A 421 -9.86 -33.12 -20.75
N TRP A 422 -10.48 -32.11 -20.15
CA TRP A 422 -11.19 -32.18 -18.88
C TRP A 422 -12.48 -31.32 -18.96
N PRO A 423 -13.49 -31.51 -18.12
CA PRO A 423 -13.76 -32.79 -17.47
C PRO A 423 -14.21 -33.82 -18.54
N GLN A 424 -13.81 -35.05 -18.39
CA GLN A 424 -14.23 -36.13 -19.27
C GLN A 424 -14.10 -35.83 -20.78
N ASN A 425 -13.02 -35.15 -21.20
CA ASN A 425 -12.73 -34.68 -22.57
C ASN A 425 -13.64 -33.54 -23.09
N LEU A 426 -14.42 -32.89 -22.27
CA LEU A 426 -15.29 -31.80 -22.69
C LEU A 426 -14.50 -30.59 -23.22
N LEU A 427 -13.43 -30.20 -22.51
CA LEU A 427 -12.57 -29.10 -22.88
C LEU A 427 -11.24 -29.61 -23.43
N ARG A 428 -11.02 -29.46 -24.74
CA ARG A 428 -9.82 -29.89 -25.43
C ARG A 428 -9.40 -28.88 -26.49
N GLY A 429 -8.09 -28.65 -26.61
CA GLY A 429 -7.55 -27.70 -27.56
C GLY A 429 -7.62 -26.25 -27.08
N MET A 430 -7.32 -25.32 -27.98
CA MET A 430 -7.27 -23.89 -27.67
C MET A 430 -8.62 -23.35 -27.24
N THR A 431 -8.80 -23.13 -25.94
CA THR A 431 -10.04 -22.72 -25.29
C THR A 431 -9.96 -21.26 -24.86
N ASN A 432 -11.01 -20.48 -25.17
CA ASN A 432 -11.15 -19.09 -24.71
C ASN A 432 -11.74 -19.05 -23.30
N TRP A 433 -11.09 -18.31 -22.42
CA TRP A 433 -11.54 -18.04 -21.07
C TRP A 433 -11.94 -16.58 -20.90
N LEU A 434 -13.04 -16.32 -20.23
CA LEU A 434 -13.52 -14.97 -19.92
C LEU A 434 -14.37 -14.97 -18.65
N SER A 435 -13.91 -14.25 -17.63
CA SER A 435 -14.66 -13.94 -16.42
C SER A 435 -15.09 -12.47 -16.47
N GLY A 436 -16.29 -12.19 -16.92
CA GLY A 436 -16.76 -10.82 -17.16
C GLY A 436 -16.73 -9.95 -15.90
N PHE A 437 -17.05 -10.50 -14.73
CA PHE A 437 -16.97 -9.78 -13.44
C PHE A 437 -15.53 -9.40 -13.10
N ALA A 438 -14.60 -10.34 -13.24
CA ALA A 438 -13.20 -10.14 -12.91
C ALA A 438 -12.47 -9.14 -13.81
N ILE A 439 -12.96 -8.94 -15.05
CA ILE A 439 -12.35 -7.98 -15.99
C ILE A 439 -13.02 -6.61 -15.99
N HIS A 440 -14.11 -6.42 -15.23
CA HIS A 440 -14.83 -5.14 -15.23
C HIS A 440 -13.94 -4.02 -14.66
N PRO A 441 -13.82 -2.84 -15.30
CA PRO A 441 -12.88 -1.79 -14.92
C PRO A 441 -13.13 -1.21 -13.52
N ASP A 442 -14.38 -1.21 -13.07
CA ASP A 442 -14.80 -0.67 -11.79
C ASP A 442 -14.72 -1.70 -10.64
N VAL A 443 -14.17 -2.89 -10.92
CA VAL A 443 -14.01 -3.98 -9.95
C VAL A 443 -12.55 -4.06 -9.46
N ILE A 444 -12.36 -4.34 -8.19
CA ILE A 444 -11.09 -4.79 -7.61
C ILE A 444 -11.08 -6.32 -7.67
N THR A 445 -10.32 -6.88 -8.60
CA THR A 445 -10.21 -8.33 -8.78
C THR A 445 -9.07 -8.87 -7.94
N VAL A 446 -9.36 -9.87 -7.09
CA VAL A 446 -8.44 -10.40 -6.10
C VAL A 446 -8.04 -11.83 -6.45
N SER A 447 -6.74 -12.04 -6.68
CA SER A 447 -6.12 -13.36 -6.77
C SER A 447 -5.66 -13.87 -5.39
N ALA A 448 -5.23 -15.13 -5.32
CA ALA A 448 -4.80 -15.75 -4.07
C ALA A 448 -3.30 -16.06 -4.06
N CYS A 449 -2.64 -15.78 -2.94
CA CYS A 449 -1.28 -16.21 -2.63
C CYS A 449 -1.23 -17.05 -1.36
N THR A 450 -0.24 -17.93 -1.27
CA THR A 450 -0.06 -18.88 -0.15
C THR A 450 0.71 -18.24 1.00
N SER A 451 0.74 -18.93 2.14
CA SER A 451 1.58 -18.60 3.28
C SER A 451 3.09 -18.64 3.00
N LEU A 452 3.48 -19.07 1.81
CA LEU A 452 4.86 -19.08 1.33
C LEU A 452 5.16 -17.92 0.34
N ASN A 453 4.28 -16.93 0.25
CA ASN A 453 4.36 -15.84 -0.74
C ASN A 453 4.44 -16.32 -2.20
N ARG A 454 3.81 -17.46 -2.50
CA ARG A 454 3.69 -18.03 -3.84
C ARG A 454 2.27 -17.92 -4.35
N LYS A 455 2.09 -18.02 -5.66
CA LYS A 455 0.74 -18.14 -6.24
C LYS A 455 0.04 -19.37 -5.66
N ALA A 456 -1.21 -19.24 -5.22
CA ALA A 456 -2.04 -20.41 -4.92
C ALA A 456 -2.32 -21.18 -6.22
N ALA A 457 -2.14 -22.51 -6.20
CA ALA A 457 -2.18 -23.33 -7.41
C ALA A 457 -3.48 -23.14 -8.21
N TYR A 458 -4.61 -22.98 -7.53
CA TYR A 458 -5.92 -22.78 -8.14
C TYR A 458 -6.18 -21.37 -8.65
N SER A 459 -5.44 -20.35 -8.16
CA SER A 459 -5.82 -18.96 -8.41
C SER A 459 -5.84 -18.61 -9.87
N ASN A 460 -6.95 -18.07 -10.36
CA ASN A 460 -7.02 -17.46 -11.68
C ASN A 460 -6.10 -16.25 -11.74
N TRP A 461 -5.67 -15.88 -12.95
CA TRP A 461 -4.62 -14.92 -13.19
C TRP A 461 -4.86 -14.08 -14.46
N GLY A 462 -4.09 -13.02 -14.67
CA GLY A 462 -4.12 -12.21 -15.89
C GLY A 462 -3.95 -10.72 -15.63
N ARG A 463 -4.06 -9.93 -16.71
CA ARG A 463 -3.81 -8.48 -16.69
C ARG A 463 -4.81 -7.66 -15.87
N HIS A 464 -5.96 -8.24 -15.53
CA HIS A 464 -7.04 -7.57 -14.79
C HIS A 464 -6.98 -7.83 -13.28
N ILE A 465 -6.06 -8.66 -12.82
CA ILE A 465 -5.85 -8.84 -11.38
C ILE A 465 -5.40 -7.51 -10.78
N SER A 466 -6.14 -7.03 -9.79
CA SER A 466 -5.82 -5.78 -9.11
C SER A 466 -4.76 -5.99 -8.02
N VAL A 467 -5.00 -6.93 -7.12
CA VAL A 467 -4.12 -7.30 -6.01
C VAL A 467 -4.25 -8.78 -5.72
N THR A 468 -3.33 -9.32 -4.92
CA THR A 468 -3.44 -10.66 -4.36
C THR A 468 -3.56 -10.60 -2.84
N ALA A 469 -4.16 -11.64 -2.23
CA ALA A 469 -4.25 -11.74 -0.78
C ALA A 469 -4.02 -13.19 -0.30
N PRO A 470 -3.64 -13.37 0.98
CA PRO A 470 -3.44 -14.67 1.61
C PRO A 470 -4.63 -15.63 1.47
N SER A 471 -4.32 -16.89 1.16
CA SER A 471 -5.27 -17.99 1.10
C SER A 471 -4.56 -19.33 1.26
N ASN A 472 -5.31 -20.43 1.19
CA ASN A 472 -4.78 -21.78 1.21
C ASN A 472 -4.10 -22.15 -0.13
N ASN A 473 -3.63 -23.40 -0.24
CA ASN A 473 -3.08 -23.95 -1.46
C ASN A 473 -3.73 -25.31 -1.76
N ALA A 474 -4.78 -25.31 -2.54
CA ALA A 474 -5.53 -26.49 -2.94
C ALA A 474 -5.37 -26.76 -4.47
N PRO A 475 -5.69 -27.95 -4.96
CA PRO A 475 -5.78 -28.21 -6.38
C PRO A 475 -6.79 -27.28 -7.08
N PRO A 476 -6.52 -26.88 -8.33
CA PRO A 476 -7.46 -26.06 -9.12
C PRO A 476 -8.73 -26.83 -9.44
N SER A 477 -9.86 -26.20 -9.23
CA SER A 477 -11.18 -26.77 -9.56
C SER A 477 -12.13 -25.71 -10.11
N MET A 478 -13.18 -26.17 -10.75
CA MET A 478 -14.23 -25.31 -11.30
C MET A 478 -15.59 -25.94 -11.13
N ALA A 479 -16.54 -25.15 -10.65
CA ALA A 479 -17.96 -25.52 -10.70
C ALA A 479 -18.50 -25.31 -12.12
N LEU A 480 -19.14 -26.32 -12.66
CA LEU A 480 -19.93 -26.31 -13.88
C LEU A 480 -21.36 -26.80 -13.56
N SER A 481 -22.30 -26.67 -14.47
CA SER A 481 -23.70 -27.12 -14.25
C SER A 481 -23.83 -28.58 -13.86
N ALA A 482 -22.88 -29.44 -14.28
CA ALA A 482 -22.83 -30.85 -13.99
C ALA A 482 -22.11 -31.21 -12.67
N GLY A 483 -21.58 -30.26 -11.94
CA GLY A 483 -20.83 -30.45 -10.67
C GLY A 483 -19.51 -29.70 -10.63
N THR A 484 -18.73 -29.97 -9.56
CA THR A 484 -17.38 -29.41 -9.41
C THR A 484 -16.33 -30.39 -9.93
N PHE A 485 -15.44 -29.92 -10.77
CA PHE A 485 -14.41 -30.72 -11.43
C PHE A 485 -13.02 -30.14 -11.20
N ASP A 486 -12.05 -31.00 -10.97
CA ASP A 486 -10.65 -30.62 -11.02
C ASP A 486 -10.27 -30.23 -12.45
N THR A 487 -9.55 -29.10 -12.60
CA THR A 487 -9.06 -28.68 -13.91
C THR A 487 -7.82 -29.50 -14.32
N GLY A 488 -7.67 -29.77 -15.59
CA GLY A 488 -6.53 -30.52 -16.10
C GLY A 488 -5.35 -29.64 -16.52
N PRO A 489 -4.13 -30.20 -16.59
CA PRO A 489 -3.72 -31.50 -16.10
C PRO A 489 -3.74 -31.59 -14.55
N PRO A 490 -4.05 -32.77 -13.99
CA PRO A 490 -4.18 -32.91 -12.53
C PRO A 490 -2.84 -32.73 -11.82
N ILE A 491 -2.87 -31.99 -10.71
CA ILE A 491 -1.72 -31.83 -9.82
C ILE A 491 -1.62 -33.05 -8.92
N ARG A 492 -0.47 -33.77 -8.98
CA ARG A 492 -0.22 -35.02 -8.22
C ARG A 492 0.75 -34.83 -7.06
N THR A 493 1.28 -33.64 -6.88
CA THR A 493 2.23 -33.32 -5.80
C THR A 493 1.52 -32.61 -4.66
N ALA A 494 2.06 -32.76 -3.44
CA ALA A 494 1.59 -31.99 -2.28
C ALA A 494 1.75 -30.48 -2.54
N LEU A 495 0.73 -29.73 -2.18
CA LEU A 495 0.70 -28.29 -2.32
C LEU A 495 0.96 -27.64 -0.95
N PRO A 496 2.21 -27.21 -0.66
CA PRO A 496 2.55 -26.64 0.65
C PRO A 496 1.89 -25.30 0.85
N GLY A 497 1.48 -25.04 2.08
CA GLY A 497 0.79 -23.82 2.51
C GLY A 497 -0.09 -24.08 3.73
N ARG A 498 -0.63 -23.01 4.30
CA ARG A 498 -1.58 -23.07 5.41
C ARG A 498 -2.95 -22.59 4.97
N VAL A 499 -4.01 -23.12 5.60
CA VAL A 499 -5.39 -22.66 5.43
C VAL A 499 -5.60 -21.32 6.14
N VAL A 500 -6.60 -20.55 5.74
CA VAL A 500 -7.08 -19.36 6.45
C VAL A 500 -8.11 -19.80 7.48
N LEU A 501 -7.86 -19.57 8.74
CA LEU A 501 -8.81 -19.89 9.80
C LEU A 501 -9.89 -18.80 9.89
N THR A 502 -11.17 -19.19 9.93
CA THR A 502 -12.33 -18.30 9.96
C THR A 502 -13.51 -18.93 10.70
N SER A 503 -14.59 -18.15 10.91
CA SER A 503 -15.85 -18.65 11.44
C SER A 503 -16.47 -19.70 10.51
N ASP A 504 -17.16 -20.67 11.08
CA ASP A 504 -17.99 -21.67 10.38
C ASP A 504 -19.44 -21.55 10.85
N ARG A 505 -20.35 -22.25 10.25
CA ARG A 505 -21.70 -22.39 10.83
C ARG A 505 -21.63 -23.19 12.12
N THR A 506 -22.42 -22.76 13.10
CA THR A 506 -22.42 -23.39 14.44
C THR A 506 -22.83 -24.85 14.42
N GLY A 507 -22.11 -25.68 15.18
CA GLY A 507 -22.37 -27.11 15.36
C GLY A 507 -22.18 -27.94 14.10
N SER A 508 -23.00 -28.98 13.89
CA SER A 508 -22.86 -29.92 12.77
C SER A 508 -23.35 -29.39 11.41
N ALA A 509 -23.80 -28.15 11.33
CA ALA A 509 -24.29 -27.55 10.09
C ALA A 509 -23.17 -26.90 9.21
N GLY A 510 -21.97 -26.76 9.76
CA GLY A 510 -20.83 -26.14 9.10
C GLY A 510 -20.00 -27.08 8.21
N TYR A 511 -18.86 -26.60 7.73
CA TYR A 511 -17.84 -27.44 7.08
C TYR A 511 -17.24 -28.45 8.02
N THR A 512 -17.22 -28.13 9.31
CA THR A 512 -16.74 -29.00 10.42
C THR A 512 -17.79 -29.06 11.53
N VAL A 513 -17.52 -29.81 12.56
CA VAL A 513 -18.35 -29.85 13.79
C VAL A 513 -17.95 -28.72 14.78
N ASP A 514 -16.87 -28.00 14.48
CA ASP A 514 -16.39 -26.85 15.25
C ASP A 514 -17.02 -25.58 14.65
N ASP A 515 -17.24 -24.56 15.45
CA ASP A 515 -17.75 -23.25 14.99
C ASP A 515 -16.72 -22.48 14.17
N TYR A 516 -15.57 -23.08 13.88
CA TYR A 516 -14.45 -22.51 13.11
C TYR A 516 -13.87 -23.51 12.14
N THR A 517 -13.48 -23.02 10.96
CA THR A 517 -12.97 -23.90 9.89
C THR A 517 -11.73 -23.35 9.21
N GLY A 518 -10.96 -24.23 8.58
CA GLY A 518 -9.92 -23.88 7.61
C GLY A 518 -10.54 -23.57 6.25
N PHE A 519 -10.42 -22.35 5.81
CA PHE A 519 -11.03 -21.83 4.59
C PHE A 519 -10.00 -21.50 3.51
N GLY A 520 -10.43 -21.32 2.25
CA GLY A 520 -9.51 -21.08 1.14
C GLY A 520 -10.19 -20.58 -0.11
N GLY A 521 -9.55 -20.83 -1.26
CA GLY A 521 -9.97 -20.29 -2.53
C GLY A 521 -9.69 -18.78 -2.66
N THR A 522 -9.89 -18.22 -3.85
CA THR A 522 -9.97 -16.76 -4.00
C THR A 522 -11.14 -16.18 -3.20
N SER A 523 -12.00 -17.06 -2.69
CA SER A 523 -13.13 -16.76 -1.78
C SER A 523 -12.69 -16.28 -0.40
N SER A 524 -11.51 -16.69 0.11
CA SER A 524 -10.95 -16.14 1.35
C SER A 524 -10.13 -14.87 1.10
N ALA A 525 -9.49 -14.77 -0.07
CA ALA A 525 -8.69 -13.62 -0.46
C ALA A 525 -9.55 -12.35 -0.70
N CYS A 526 -10.71 -12.52 -1.33
CA CYS A 526 -11.64 -11.44 -1.65
C CYS A 526 -12.15 -10.69 -0.41
N PRO A 527 -12.75 -11.35 0.61
CA PRO A 527 -13.24 -10.69 1.81
C PRO A 527 -12.11 -10.08 2.66
N LEU A 528 -10.92 -10.67 2.64
CA LEU A 528 -9.76 -10.08 3.31
C LEU A 528 -9.43 -8.70 2.72
N VAL A 529 -9.45 -8.55 1.38
CA VAL A 529 -9.29 -7.25 0.70
C VAL A 529 -10.47 -6.33 0.99
N ALA A 530 -11.70 -6.83 0.97
CA ALA A 530 -12.89 -6.04 1.29
C ALA A 530 -12.82 -5.47 2.73
N GLY A 531 -12.34 -6.24 3.70
CA GLY A 531 -12.11 -5.76 5.05
C GLY A 531 -10.99 -4.72 5.15
N VAL A 532 -9.86 -4.90 4.43
CA VAL A 532 -8.81 -3.85 4.35
C VAL A 532 -9.38 -2.55 3.79
N VAL A 533 -10.24 -2.62 2.77
CA VAL A 533 -10.95 -1.44 2.24
C VAL A 533 -11.86 -0.82 3.31
N GLY A 534 -12.56 -1.64 4.11
CA GLY A 534 -13.35 -1.18 5.25
C GLY A 534 -12.50 -0.41 6.27
N LEU A 535 -11.29 -0.88 6.59
CA LEU A 535 -10.35 -0.15 7.44
C LEU A 535 -9.91 1.18 6.83
N MET A 536 -9.60 1.22 5.51
CA MET A 536 -9.24 2.47 4.81
C MET A 536 -10.36 3.51 4.90
N LEU A 537 -11.60 3.10 4.65
CA LEU A 537 -12.77 3.98 4.72
C LEU A 537 -13.09 4.43 6.16
N SER A 538 -12.73 3.63 7.16
CA SER A 538 -12.91 3.99 8.58
C SER A 538 -12.03 5.16 9.01
N VAL A 539 -10.87 5.35 8.39
CA VAL A 539 -9.97 6.49 8.66
C VAL A 539 -10.22 7.65 7.70
N ASN A 540 -10.75 7.38 6.51
CA ASN A 540 -11.07 8.41 5.52
C ASN A 540 -12.32 8.03 4.71
N PRO A 541 -13.54 8.34 5.22
CA PRO A 541 -14.80 7.99 4.58
C PRO A 541 -15.08 8.80 3.30
N ASP A 542 -14.22 9.77 3.00
CA ASP A 542 -14.39 10.61 1.82
C ASP A 542 -13.68 10.09 0.57
N LEU A 543 -12.87 9.06 0.67
CA LEU A 543 -12.23 8.44 -0.49
C LEU A 543 -13.27 7.97 -1.50
N SER A 544 -13.05 8.29 -2.78
CA SER A 544 -13.84 7.70 -3.86
C SER A 544 -13.44 6.25 -4.11
N ALA A 545 -14.29 5.48 -4.80
CA ALA A 545 -13.96 4.11 -5.21
C ALA A 545 -12.66 4.03 -6.02
N ARG A 546 -12.38 5.06 -6.81
CA ARG A 546 -11.14 5.18 -7.60
C ARG A 546 -9.92 5.42 -6.70
N ASP A 547 -10.02 6.34 -5.72
CA ASP A 547 -8.93 6.63 -4.78
C ASP A 547 -8.56 5.38 -3.98
N VAL A 548 -9.57 4.67 -3.45
CA VAL A 548 -9.38 3.40 -2.74
C VAL A 548 -8.63 2.38 -3.59
N LYS A 549 -9.06 2.16 -4.83
CA LYS A 549 -8.39 1.23 -5.76
C LYS A 549 -6.93 1.64 -6.03
N GLN A 550 -6.67 2.93 -6.22
CA GLN A 550 -5.34 3.46 -6.49
C GLN A 550 -4.43 3.32 -5.26
N ILE A 551 -4.89 3.72 -4.06
CA ILE A 551 -4.15 3.57 -2.82
C ILE A 551 -3.83 2.10 -2.57
N LEU A 552 -4.84 1.23 -2.66
CA LEU A 552 -4.67 -0.20 -2.44
C LEU A 552 -3.59 -0.80 -3.36
N GLN A 553 -3.60 -0.46 -4.66
CA GLN A 553 -2.62 -0.93 -5.63
C GLN A 553 -1.21 -0.38 -5.40
N SER A 554 -1.08 0.87 -4.93
CA SER A 554 0.21 1.52 -4.71
C SER A 554 0.91 1.11 -3.42
N THR A 555 0.17 0.53 -2.46
CA THR A 555 0.65 0.19 -1.12
C THR A 555 0.87 -1.32 -0.90
N THR A 556 0.87 -2.11 -1.96
CA THR A 556 1.05 -3.56 -1.90
C THR A 556 2.50 -3.98 -1.66
N ASP A 557 2.68 -5.12 -0.98
CA ASP A 557 3.97 -5.81 -0.90
C ASP A 557 4.29 -6.52 -2.23
N LYS A 558 5.48 -6.31 -2.76
CA LYS A 558 5.92 -6.95 -4.01
C LYS A 558 6.46 -8.35 -3.72
N ILE A 559 5.59 -9.34 -3.74
CA ILE A 559 5.98 -10.76 -3.67
C ILE A 559 6.34 -11.27 -5.07
N ILE A 560 7.40 -12.06 -5.18
CA ILE A 560 7.90 -12.59 -6.46
C ILE A 560 7.92 -14.11 -6.39
N ASP A 561 7.32 -14.76 -7.36
CA ASP A 561 7.37 -16.21 -7.52
C ASP A 561 7.80 -16.54 -8.95
N LYS A 562 9.02 -17.06 -9.09
CA LYS A 562 9.59 -17.51 -10.38
C LYS A 562 9.39 -19.00 -10.60
N THR A 563 8.78 -19.70 -9.64
CA THR A 563 8.53 -21.14 -9.76
C THR A 563 7.52 -21.37 -10.89
N PRO A 564 7.76 -22.28 -11.82
CA PRO A 564 6.76 -22.63 -12.82
C PRO A 564 5.48 -23.12 -12.16
N ASP A 565 4.33 -22.70 -12.71
CA ASP A 565 3.02 -23.19 -12.27
C ASP A 565 2.97 -24.72 -12.35
N PRO A 566 2.55 -25.42 -11.29
CA PRO A 566 2.61 -26.88 -11.25
C PRO A 566 1.66 -27.57 -12.23
N GLN A 567 0.66 -26.88 -12.76
CA GLN A 567 -0.29 -27.39 -13.74
C GLN A 567 0.05 -26.98 -15.18
N LEU A 568 0.36 -25.70 -15.40
CA LEU A 568 0.48 -25.11 -16.73
C LEU A 568 1.94 -24.81 -17.13
N GLY A 569 2.90 -24.99 -16.23
CA GLY A 569 4.32 -24.80 -16.49
C GLY A 569 4.76 -23.33 -16.72
N GLN A 570 3.87 -22.38 -16.63
CA GLN A 570 4.12 -20.97 -16.87
C GLN A 570 4.66 -20.28 -15.62
N SER A 571 5.38 -19.17 -15.77
CA SER A 571 5.92 -18.36 -14.66
C SER A 571 5.62 -16.89 -14.89
N TYR A 572 4.54 -16.38 -14.30
CA TYR A 572 4.04 -15.01 -14.43
C TYR A 572 4.09 -14.21 -13.12
N GLY A 573 4.87 -14.66 -12.14
CA GLY A 573 4.97 -14.04 -10.82
C GLY A 573 6.03 -12.93 -10.71
N SER A 574 6.53 -12.43 -11.84
CA SER A 574 7.38 -11.23 -11.92
C SER A 574 6.56 -10.01 -12.30
N TYR A 575 7.07 -8.81 -12.01
CA TYR A 575 6.40 -7.55 -12.32
C TYR A 575 6.95 -6.94 -13.62
N ASP A 576 6.05 -6.37 -14.40
CA ASP A 576 6.38 -5.59 -15.59
C ASP A 576 6.86 -4.17 -15.21
N ARG A 577 7.20 -3.36 -16.23
CA ARG A 577 7.63 -1.96 -16.05
C ARG A 577 6.57 -1.04 -15.40
N ASN A 578 5.31 -1.46 -15.37
CA ASN A 578 4.21 -0.74 -14.74
C ASN A 578 3.97 -1.23 -13.29
N GLY A 579 4.79 -2.15 -12.80
CA GLY A 579 4.67 -2.74 -11.48
C GLY A 579 3.51 -3.72 -11.35
N HIS A 580 3.04 -4.34 -12.46
CA HIS A 580 1.96 -5.32 -12.49
C HIS A 580 2.48 -6.72 -12.79
N SER A 581 1.96 -7.72 -12.09
CA SER A 581 2.19 -9.16 -12.28
C SER A 581 0.89 -9.83 -12.69
N TYR A 582 0.94 -10.75 -13.65
CA TYR A 582 -0.26 -11.52 -14.04
C TYR A 582 -0.78 -12.42 -12.89
N TRP A 583 0.11 -12.88 -11.98
CA TRP A 583 -0.31 -13.68 -10.84
C TRP A 583 -0.79 -12.84 -9.65
N PHE A 584 -0.11 -11.72 -9.38
CA PHE A 584 -0.27 -10.96 -8.15
C PHE A 584 -0.90 -9.58 -8.33
N GLY A 585 -1.27 -9.19 -9.55
CA GLY A 585 -1.68 -7.83 -9.83
C GLY A 585 -0.58 -6.82 -9.46
N TYR A 586 -0.91 -5.80 -8.70
CA TYR A 586 0.08 -4.85 -8.21
C TYR A 586 0.87 -5.36 -6.99
N GLY A 587 0.49 -6.51 -6.41
CA GLY A 587 1.17 -7.16 -5.29
C GLY A 587 0.22 -7.68 -4.22
N LYS A 588 0.78 -8.21 -3.12
CA LYS A 588 0.02 -8.68 -1.97
C LYS A 588 -0.46 -7.50 -1.13
N VAL A 589 -1.74 -7.50 -0.76
CA VAL A 589 -2.33 -6.44 0.06
C VAL A 589 -1.60 -6.29 1.39
N ASN A 590 -1.32 -5.03 1.78
CA ASN A 590 -0.73 -4.66 3.05
C ASN A 590 -1.67 -3.69 3.78
N ALA A 591 -2.39 -4.19 4.78
CA ALA A 591 -3.41 -3.43 5.50
C ALA A 591 -2.83 -2.18 6.17
N HIS A 592 -1.65 -2.29 6.80
CA HIS A 592 -1.01 -1.15 7.45
C HIS A 592 -0.69 -0.03 6.46
N GLN A 593 -0.01 -0.34 5.35
CA GLN A 593 0.36 0.67 4.36
C GLN A 593 -0.88 1.30 3.69
N ALA A 594 -1.90 0.48 3.40
CA ALA A 594 -3.15 0.95 2.80
C ALA A 594 -3.91 1.90 3.75
N VAL A 595 -4.06 1.54 5.03
CA VAL A 595 -4.74 2.37 6.04
C VAL A 595 -3.96 3.65 6.32
N LYS A 596 -2.63 3.56 6.45
CA LYS A 596 -1.77 4.72 6.63
C LYS A 596 -1.90 5.70 5.47
N ALA A 597 -1.78 5.23 4.24
CA ALA A 597 -1.93 6.05 3.05
C ALA A 597 -3.34 6.66 2.91
N ALA A 598 -4.38 5.89 3.26
CA ALA A 598 -5.76 6.37 3.28
C ALA A 598 -5.97 7.51 4.30
N LYS A 599 -5.36 7.40 5.50
CA LYS A 599 -5.40 8.42 6.54
C LYS A 599 -4.66 9.71 6.13
N GLU A 600 -3.53 9.55 5.45
CA GLU A 600 -2.68 10.65 4.99
C GLU A 600 -3.16 11.27 3.67
N TYR A 601 -4.15 10.65 3.00
CA TYR A 601 -4.71 11.14 1.74
C TYR A 601 -5.46 12.44 1.97
N SER A 602 -4.81 13.55 1.59
CA SER A 602 -5.29 14.90 1.88
C SER A 602 -6.24 15.43 0.80
N GLU A 603 -7.00 16.48 1.13
CA GLU A 603 -7.76 17.25 0.13
C GLU A 603 -6.86 17.84 -0.96
N ARG A 604 -5.57 18.03 -0.67
CA ARG A 604 -4.56 18.45 -1.64
C ARG A 604 -4.39 17.43 -2.76
N ASP A 605 -4.44 16.14 -2.42
CA ASP A 605 -4.39 15.05 -3.41
C ASP A 605 -5.69 14.95 -4.21
N ARG A 606 -6.81 15.46 -3.67
CA ARG A 606 -8.10 15.59 -4.38
C ARG A 606 -8.18 16.84 -5.25
N ALA A 607 -7.66 17.96 -4.77
CA ALA A 607 -7.67 19.25 -5.49
C ALA A 607 -6.83 19.22 -6.77
N LEU A 608 -5.93 18.24 -6.91
CA LEU A 608 -5.14 17.98 -8.12
C LEU A 608 -5.96 17.36 -9.27
N HIS A 609 -7.28 17.17 -9.10
CA HIS A 609 -8.14 16.55 -10.11
C HIS A 609 -9.31 17.47 -10.52
N GLN A 610 -9.01 18.72 -10.84
CA GLN A 610 -9.93 19.46 -11.70
C GLN A 610 -9.96 18.73 -13.05
N THR A 611 -11.13 18.21 -13.41
CA THR A 611 -11.28 17.49 -14.68
C THR A 611 -11.66 18.46 -15.76
N ILE A 612 -10.82 18.58 -16.77
CA ILE A 612 -11.07 19.35 -17.98
C ILE A 612 -11.49 18.37 -19.08
N SER A 613 -12.66 18.59 -19.69
CA SER A 613 -13.11 17.81 -20.85
C SER A 613 -13.25 18.72 -22.06
N VAL A 614 -12.50 18.41 -23.11
CA VAL A 614 -12.58 19.09 -24.41
C VAL A 614 -12.79 18.07 -25.52
N ARG A 615 -13.60 18.42 -26.48
CA ARG A 615 -14.00 17.48 -27.54
C ARG A 615 -14.05 18.14 -28.91
N ASN A 616 -13.67 17.39 -29.94
CA ASN A 616 -13.88 17.74 -31.32
C ASN A 616 -14.93 16.79 -31.93
N ARG A 617 -16.04 17.35 -32.39
CA ARG A 617 -17.14 16.61 -33.02
C ARG A 617 -17.15 16.75 -34.56
N THR A 618 -16.20 17.51 -35.10
CA THR A 618 -16.03 17.64 -36.53
C THR A 618 -15.49 16.33 -37.10
N ALA A 619 -16.18 15.77 -38.04
CA ALA A 619 -15.74 14.57 -38.72
C ALA A 619 -14.69 14.93 -39.79
N PHE A 620 -13.56 14.22 -39.77
CA PHE A 620 -12.46 14.37 -40.70
C PHE A 620 -12.34 13.10 -41.57
N PRO A 621 -12.26 13.20 -42.90
CA PRO A 621 -11.85 12.05 -43.71
C PRO A 621 -10.41 11.69 -43.35
N ILE A 622 -10.08 10.41 -43.29
CA ILE A 622 -8.74 9.91 -43.13
C ILE A 622 -8.14 9.80 -44.54
N PRO A 623 -7.05 10.54 -44.83
CA PRO A 623 -6.44 10.46 -46.17
C PRO A 623 -5.85 9.04 -46.39
N ASP A 624 -6.12 8.48 -47.53
CA ASP A 624 -5.65 7.17 -47.96
C ASP A 624 -4.13 7.22 -48.21
N ASP A 625 -3.36 6.35 -47.57
CA ASP A 625 -1.90 6.20 -47.68
C ASP A 625 -1.10 7.54 -47.63
N ASP A 626 -1.58 8.53 -46.90
CA ASP A 626 -0.83 9.78 -46.67
C ASP A 626 -0.10 9.72 -45.32
N PRO A 627 1.25 9.69 -45.32
CA PRO A 627 2.04 9.60 -44.09
C PRO A 627 1.88 10.81 -43.17
N ARG A 628 1.33 11.93 -43.65
CA ARG A 628 0.99 13.09 -42.80
C ARG A 628 -0.29 12.85 -42.03
N GLY A 629 -1.24 12.11 -42.61
CA GLY A 629 -2.56 11.84 -42.04
C GLY A 629 -3.39 13.10 -41.80
N VAL A 630 -4.44 12.97 -41.00
CA VAL A 630 -5.28 14.08 -40.59
C VAL A 630 -5.02 14.46 -39.14
N PHE A 631 -5.09 15.78 -38.85
CA PHE A 631 -4.93 16.34 -37.50
C PHE A 631 -6.25 16.94 -37.04
N SER A 632 -6.78 16.44 -35.94
CA SER A 632 -7.98 16.97 -35.30
C SER A 632 -7.59 17.66 -33.99
N PRO A 633 -7.71 19.02 -33.90
CA PRO A 633 -7.29 19.77 -32.72
C PRO A 633 -8.41 19.93 -31.70
N VAL A 634 -8.00 20.07 -30.42
CA VAL A 634 -8.79 20.66 -29.33
C VAL A 634 -7.89 21.65 -28.56
N THR A 635 -8.46 22.66 -27.95
CA THR A 635 -7.70 23.66 -27.18
C THR A 635 -8.14 23.63 -25.73
N ILE A 636 -7.19 23.70 -24.83
CA ILE A 636 -7.36 23.86 -23.38
C ILE A 636 -6.82 25.21 -22.97
N ASP A 637 -7.65 26.04 -22.36
CA ASP A 637 -7.27 27.40 -21.93
C ASP A 637 -6.79 27.43 -20.47
N GLN A 638 -7.15 26.40 -19.67
CA GLN A 638 -6.75 26.28 -18.29
C GLN A 638 -5.26 25.94 -18.17
N THR A 639 -4.61 26.55 -17.19
CA THR A 639 -3.23 26.24 -16.80
C THR A 639 -3.23 25.09 -15.78
N GLY A 640 -2.20 24.28 -15.79
CA GLY A 640 -2.00 23.17 -14.85
C GLY A 640 -1.13 22.08 -15.44
N THR A 641 -0.71 21.16 -14.61
CA THR A 641 0.10 20.02 -15.03
C THR A 641 -0.75 18.75 -15.09
N LEU A 642 -0.57 17.97 -16.13
CA LEU A 642 -1.32 16.73 -16.37
C LEU A 642 -1.03 15.70 -15.28
N GLN A 643 -2.07 15.28 -14.56
CA GLN A 643 -2.04 14.22 -13.56
C GLN A 643 -2.79 12.97 -14.01
N ASP A 644 -3.88 13.12 -14.78
CA ASP A 644 -4.65 12.02 -15.37
C ASP A 644 -5.08 12.36 -16.79
N ILE A 645 -5.28 11.32 -17.62
CA ILE A 645 -5.71 11.50 -19.01
C ILE A 645 -6.58 10.36 -19.50
N LYS A 646 -7.66 10.72 -20.19
CA LYS A 646 -8.46 9.78 -20.98
C LYS A 646 -8.67 10.35 -22.37
N VAL A 647 -8.49 9.53 -23.38
CA VAL A 647 -8.70 9.88 -24.79
C VAL A 647 -9.79 8.98 -25.33
N TYR A 648 -10.96 9.52 -25.60
CA TYR A 648 -12.03 8.80 -26.26
C TYR A 648 -11.94 9.05 -27.77
N ILE A 649 -11.99 7.97 -28.58
CA ILE A 649 -11.91 8.02 -30.04
C ILE A 649 -13.09 7.26 -30.64
N GLN A 650 -13.76 7.89 -31.60
CA GLN A 650 -14.75 7.26 -32.47
C GLN A 650 -14.35 7.46 -33.93
N ALA A 651 -14.05 6.38 -34.63
CA ALA A 651 -13.65 6.37 -36.03
C ALA A 651 -14.26 5.18 -36.76
N GLU A 652 -14.38 5.31 -38.07
CA GLU A 652 -14.80 4.26 -39.00
C GLU A 652 -13.75 4.16 -40.10
N HIS A 653 -13.42 2.96 -40.51
CA HIS A 653 -12.47 2.69 -41.61
C HIS A 653 -12.74 1.29 -42.16
N GLU A 654 -12.53 1.07 -43.43
CA GLU A 654 -12.74 -0.24 -44.06
C GLU A 654 -11.84 -1.33 -43.41
N PHE A 655 -10.60 -0.95 -43.03
CA PHE A 655 -9.69 -1.81 -42.30
C PHE A 655 -8.95 -1.01 -41.22
N LEU A 656 -9.41 -1.06 -39.98
CA LEU A 656 -8.76 -0.37 -38.87
C LEU A 656 -7.36 -0.94 -38.51
N SER A 657 -6.97 -2.10 -39.05
CA SER A 657 -5.59 -2.59 -39.01
C SER A 657 -4.59 -1.68 -39.69
N ASP A 658 -5.06 -0.85 -40.61
CA ASP A 658 -4.19 -0.01 -41.43
C ASP A 658 -3.97 1.36 -40.78
N VAL A 659 -4.78 1.71 -39.79
CA VAL A 659 -4.86 3.04 -39.18
C VAL A 659 -4.16 3.09 -37.82
N SER A 660 -3.38 4.14 -37.62
CA SER A 660 -2.80 4.48 -36.30
C SER A 660 -3.31 5.82 -35.78
N PHE A 661 -3.39 5.94 -34.44
CA PHE A 661 -3.85 7.15 -33.75
C PHE A 661 -2.77 7.61 -32.78
N THR A 662 -2.31 8.84 -32.93
CA THR A 662 -1.27 9.46 -32.10
C THR A 662 -1.78 10.73 -31.45
N LEU A 663 -1.72 10.82 -30.13
CA LEU A 663 -2.01 12.05 -29.39
C LEU A 663 -0.75 12.91 -29.34
N ILE A 664 -0.91 14.21 -29.59
CA ILE A 664 0.15 15.21 -29.58
C ILE A 664 -0.21 16.29 -28.55
N ALA A 665 0.66 16.47 -27.57
CA ALA A 665 0.52 17.50 -26.54
C ALA A 665 0.95 18.88 -27.05
N PRO A 666 0.58 19.99 -26.36
CA PRO A 666 0.92 21.37 -26.79
C PRO A 666 2.41 21.63 -26.99
N GLN A 667 3.29 20.95 -26.22
CA GLN A 667 4.74 21.10 -26.34
C GLN A 667 5.37 20.14 -27.34
N GLY A 668 4.56 19.41 -28.13
CA GLY A 668 5.01 18.52 -29.20
C GLY A 668 5.28 17.08 -28.81
N GLN A 669 5.08 16.68 -27.53
CA GLN A 669 5.20 15.26 -27.13
C GLN A 669 4.16 14.42 -27.84
N LYS A 670 4.59 13.30 -28.45
CA LYS A 670 3.74 12.39 -29.20
C LYS A 670 3.59 11.07 -28.48
N VAL A 671 2.36 10.59 -28.38
CA VAL A 671 2.04 9.28 -27.79
C VAL A 671 1.14 8.50 -28.73
N LEU A 672 1.58 7.35 -29.20
CA LEU A 672 0.77 6.41 -29.96
C LEU A 672 -0.28 5.81 -29.00
N VAL A 673 -1.56 6.17 -29.20
CA VAL A 673 -2.65 5.67 -28.38
C VAL A 673 -3.28 4.41 -28.92
N GLN A 674 -3.28 4.25 -30.27
CA GLN A 674 -3.72 3.02 -30.94
C GLN A 674 -2.78 2.71 -32.09
N ALA A 675 -2.13 1.57 -32.01
CA ALA A 675 -1.34 1.01 -33.09
C ALA A 675 -2.23 0.24 -34.11
N ARG A 676 -1.63 -0.19 -35.19
CA ARG A 676 -2.25 -1.00 -36.27
C ARG A 676 -2.57 -2.43 -35.82
N THR A 677 -3.38 -2.59 -34.78
CA THR A 677 -3.66 -3.88 -34.10
C THR A 677 -5.13 -4.23 -34.03
N LEU A 678 -5.99 -3.47 -34.71
CA LEU A 678 -7.45 -3.66 -34.62
C LEU A 678 -8.01 -4.72 -35.60
N GLY A 679 -7.16 -5.33 -36.41
CA GLY A 679 -7.54 -6.38 -37.32
C GLY A 679 -8.62 -5.92 -38.32
N ARG A 680 -9.58 -6.78 -38.61
CA ARG A 680 -10.69 -6.51 -39.57
C ARG A 680 -11.84 -5.68 -38.97
N GLN A 681 -11.63 -5.00 -37.83
CA GLN A 681 -12.64 -4.10 -37.31
C GLN A 681 -12.83 -2.91 -38.26
N THR A 682 -14.11 -2.49 -38.44
CA THR A 682 -14.45 -1.35 -39.28
C THR A 682 -14.93 -0.15 -38.44
N ARG A 683 -15.15 -0.34 -37.14
CA ARG A 683 -15.58 0.71 -36.21
C ARG A 683 -14.72 0.70 -34.95
N LEU A 684 -14.20 1.86 -34.60
CA LEU A 684 -13.48 2.11 -33.34
C LEU A 684 -14.36 3.00 -32.46
N GLN A 685 -14.65 2.52 -31.26
CA GLN A 685 -15.27 3.30 -30.19
C GLN A 685 -14.62 2.89 -28.88
N ARG A 686 -13.55 3.61 -28.48
CA ARG A 686 -12.71 3.19 -27.35
C ARG A 686 -12.18 4.38 -26.58
N THR A 687 -12.03 4.17 -25.25
CA THR A 687 -11.34 5.09 -24.34
C THR A 687 -9.97 4.53 -24.02
N TYR A 688 -8.96 5.38 -24.14
CA TYR A 688 -7.58 5.11 -23.79
C TYR A 688 -7.23 5.89 -22.52
N SER A 689 -6.53 5.26 -21.57
CA SER A 689 -6.13 5.84 -20.30
C SER A 689 -4.76 5.32 -19.90
N PHE A 690 -4.21 5.80 -18.80
CA PHE A 690 -2.95 5.25 -18.27
C PHE A 690 -2.98 3.72 -18.03
N VAL A 691 -4.17 3.15 -17.78
CA VAL A 691 -4.36 1.72 -17.57
C VAL A 691 -4.33 0.96 -18.90
N SER A 692 -5.15 1.41 -19.87
CA SER A 692 -5.26 0.73 -21.18
C SER A 692 -4.10 1.06 -22.13
N THR A 693 -3.45 2.19 -21.95
CA THR A 693 -2.36 2.68 -22.80
C THR A 693 -1.26 3.31 -21.93
N PRO A 694 -0.39 2.50 -21.32
CA PRO A 694 0.64 2.98 -20.41
C PRO A 694 1.58 4.03 -20.99
N ALA A 695 1.72 4.07 -22.31
CA ALA A 695 2.51 5.09 -23.03
C ALA A 695 2.03 6.53 -22.75
N LEU A 696 0.75 6.73 -22.42
CA LEU A 696 0.20 8.03 -22.03
C LEU A 696 0.87 8.62 -20.77
N ARG A 697 1.49 7.79 -19.91
CA ARG A 697 2.25 8.25 -18.74
C ARG A 697 3.45 9.14 -19.08
N ARG A 698 3.92 9.11 -20.32
CA ARG A 698 4.96 10.04 -20.81
C ARG A 698 4.49 11.49 -20.82
N LEU A 699 3.19 11.72 -20.73
CA LEU A 699 2.59 13.05 -20.66
C LEU A 699 2.35 13.53 -19.22
N LEU A 700 2.66 12.71 -18.19
CA LEU A 700 2.58 13.16 -16.78
C LEU A 700 3.44 14.41 -16.57
N LYS A 701 2.89 15.36 -15.80
CA LYS A 701 3.52 16.67 -15.48
C LYS A 701 3.74 17.59 -16.67
N VAL A 702 3.19 17.29 -17.85
CA VAL A 702 3.17 18.22 -18.99
C VAL A 702 2.17 19.34 -18.71
N GLU A 703 2.52 20.60 -19.05
CA GLU A 703 1.58 21.74 -19.00
C GLU A 703 0.40 21.47 -19.94
N VAL A 704 -0.84 21.57 -19.42
CA VAL A 704 -2.04 21.19 -20.19
C VAL A 704 -2.54 22.29 -21.11
N LYS A 705 -2.23 23.56 -20.80
CA LYS A 705 -2.67 24.70 -21.59
C LYS A 705 -2.09 24.66 -23.00
N GLY A 706 -2.97 24.84 -24.00
CA GLY A 706 -2.58 24.92 -25.39
C GLY A 706 -3.36 23.98 -26.30
N ARG A 707 -2.81 23.81 -27.50
CA ARG A 707 -3.44 23.05 -28.57
C ARG A 707 -2.99 21.58 -28.52
N TRP A 708 -3.93 20.70 -28.20
CA TRP A 708 -3.78 19.26 -28.30
C TRP A 708 -4.26 18.79 -29.66
N GLN A 709 -3.68 17.75 -30.23
CA GLN A 709 -4.06 17.22 -31.53
C GLN A 709 -4.13 15.69 -31.51
N LEU A 710 -5.13 15.14 -32.16
CA LEU A 710 -5.15 13.72 -32.51
C LEU A 710 -4.76 13.60 -33.98
N GLN A 711 -3.61 12.97 -34.26
CA GLN A 711 -3.15 12.61 -35.59
C GLN A 711 -3.64 11.21 -35.93
N VAL A 712 -4.25 11.05 -37.09
CA VAL A 712 -4.72 9.75 -37.60
C VAL A 712 -4.09 9.52 -38.97
N ILE A 713 -3.38 8.39 -39.11
CA ILE A 713 -2.68 8.01 -40.33
C ILE A 713 -3.18 6.68 -40.80
N ASP A 714 -3.59 6.60 -42.06
CA ASP A 714 -3.75 5.38 -42.82
C ASP A 714 -2.41 5.03 -43.49
N HIS A 715 -1.97 3.81 -43.36
CA HIS A 715 -0.66 3.32 -43.80
C HIS A 715 -0.74 2.37 -45.01
N VAL A 716 -1.94 2.14 -45.56
CA VAL A 716 -2.13 1.16 -46.63
C VAL A 716 -3.11 1.73 -47.66
N PRO A 717 -2.73 1.76 -48.95
CA PRO A 717 -3.59 2.30 -50.00
C PRO A 717 -4.85 1.47 -50.21
N SER A 718 -5.87 2.12 -50.82
CA SER A 718 -7.11 1.53 -51.28
C SER A 718 -8.19 1.29 -50.22
N SER A 719 -8.10 1.95 -49.07
CA SER A 719 -9.14 1.90 -48.05
C SER A 719 -9.50 3.30 -47.56
N VAL A 720 -10.79 3.52 -47.30
CA VAL A 720 -11.25 4.85 -46.87
C VAL A 720 -11.88 4.81 -45.50
N GLY A 721 -11.72 5.92 -44.76
CA GLY A 721 -12.25 6.05 -43.43
C GLY A 721 -12.46 7.48 -42.98
N ARG A 722 -12.96 7.64 -41.78
CA ARG A 722 -13.16 8.95 -41.14
C ARG A 722 -13.03 8.87 -39.65
N LEU A 723 -12.40 9.90 -39.05
CA LEU A 723 -12.45 10.19 -37.64
C LEU A 723 -13.78 10.93 -37.39
N ASN A 724 -14.73 10.30 -36.67
CA ASN A 724 -16.05 10.89 -36.45
C ASN A 724 -16.02 11.93 -35.32
N ARG A 725 -15.35 11.61 -34.20
CA ARG A 725 -15.14 12.50 -33.06
C ARG A 725 -14.07 11.96 -32.12
N TRP A 726 -13.54 12.84 -31.33
CA TRP A 726 -12.73 12.44 -30.18
C TRP A 726 -12.90 13.42 -29.01
N GLU A 727 -12.57 12.95 -27.82
CA GLU A 727 -12.67 13.71 -26.59
C GLU A 727 -11.42 13.48 -25.76
N LEU A 728 -10.91 14.56 -25.20
CA LEU A 728 -9.78 14.56 -24.30
C LEU A 728 -10.27 14.98 -22.92
N VAL A 729 -10.11 14.10 -21.94
CA VAL A 729 -10.41 14.36 -20.54
C VAL A 729 -9.09 14.36 -19.78
N ILE A 730 -8.75 15.47 -19.14
CA ILE A 730 -7.52 15.68 -18.40
C ILE A 730 -7.84 15.99 -16.94
N GLY A 731 -7.15 15.34 -16.04
CA GLY A 731 -7.07 15.70 -14.62
C GLY A 731 -5.81 16.56 -14.38
N ILE A 732 -5.96 17.72 -13.70
CA ILE A 732 -4.90 18.64 -13.30
C ILE A 732 -4.88 18.84 -11.80
#